data_bc72a7707dfe3817ef18f30ee4229770
#
_entry.id   bc72a7707dfe3817ef18f30ee4229770
#
_cell.length_a   1.000
_cell.length_b   1.000
_cell.length_c   1.000
_cell.angle_alpha   90.00
_cell.angle_beta   90.00
_cell.angle_gamma   90.00
#
_symmetry.space_group_name_H-M   'P 1'
#
loop_
_entity.id
_entity.type
_entity.pdbx_description
1 polymer ?
#
loop_
_entity_poly.entity_id
_entity_poly.type
_entity_poly.pdbx_seq_one_letter_code
_entity_poly.pdbx_strand_id
1 'polypeptide(L)'
;VSRARFQGREGVHIVGGVCPHDCPDTCAWEVAVEAETGRALDLWGHPEHPLTAGKLCTKVDNYLLRSYHAERLQRPLRRVGAKGEGRFEAIGWGEAIAEIAERLGAVIARSGPEAVLPYSYSGTLGFLQGEGMASRLFNRMGASQLARTICASAGSEGLRYTIGRSIGPDPLDLEHAGLVVLWGSNTLTSNMHLWPVITRARKRGAKVVVIDPLRTRTAKAADQWIPIRPGTDAALALALMHVLVVEDRLDHDYIAQATVGFEDLAARVSERWSPARAEEITGVPGETITALARELHERPPAMIRINYGLQRHRGGGMAVRTIACLPALTGDWQRRGGGVLLSNSGSFVLDRRGLERPDLLAGRQPRTFNMNRLGQALSADPQQRHAALLRERPADPEPPLSAAQTPVEALLVYNCNPAATVPDQGAVRRGLAREGLFTVVLEHFATDTVDWADIVLPATTQLEHWDLHKAYGHLYVGLNRPAIAPVGESLANAEIFRRIARALGYDEPCFREDDETILRAFVAAQRDPCMAGISWERLLDAGFCRLALPEPYLPFAAGNFPTPSGRCELRSETMARHGYDPLPDYTPPASAAAPSEQLRCISPPAHSFLNSSFANVEKLARREGAPCLMIHPEDAASRGVVEGRDVLVEGERGSVRLRATLREDLARGTVVAPGVWWAKRSPEGRNINWLAMPDETDMGAGALFYDLAVHVRPAPEPSRAEPSRAEPS
;
A
#
# COMPACT_ATOMS: atom_id res chain seq x y z
N VAL A 1 10.43 27.55 -10.09
CA VAL A 1 10.50 28.84 -9.38
C VAL A 1 11.36 28.71 -8.13
N SER A 2 11.16 27.69 -7.30
CA SER A 2 11.88 27.56 -6.01
C SER A 2 13.39 27.36 -6.16
N ARG A 3 13.86 26.47 -7.05
CA ARG A 3 15.31 26.26 -7.27
C ARG A 3 16.03 27.55 -7.67
N ALA A 4 15.50 28.28 -8.64
CA ALA A 4 16.09 29.53 -9.11
C ALA A 4 16.18 30.62 -8.01
N ARG A 5 15.32 30.57 -7.00
CA ARG A 5 15.32 31.48 -5.84
C ARG A 5 16.51 31.25 -4.92
N PHE A 6 17.02 30.02 -4.83
CA PHE A 6 18.02 29.62 -3.88
C PHE A 6 19.37 29.23 -4.53
N GLN A 7 19.41 28.94 -5.81
CA GLN A 7 20.63 28.55 -6.54
C GLN A 7 21.63 29.70 -6.53
N GLY A 8 22.83 29.46 -6.00
CA GLY A 8 23.89 30.45 -5.89
C GLY A 8 23.70 31.50 -4.78
N ARG A 9 22.66 31.36 -3.95
CA ARG A 9 22.44 32.25 -2.80
C ARG A 9 23.47 31.94 -1.72
N GLU A 10 24.22 32.94 -1.28
CA GLU A 10 25.19 32.85 -0.19
C GLU A 10 24.49 32.38 1.10
N GLY A 11 25.14 31.51 1.87
CA GLY A 11 24.60 30.95 3.11
C GLY A 11 23.47 29.94 2.93
N VAL A 12 23.20 29.45 1.70
CA VAL A 12 22.21 28.42 1.44
C VAL A 12 22.84 27.30 0.61
N HIS A 13 22.64 26.07 1.03
CA HIS A 13 22.99 24.87 0.23
C HIS A 13 21.74 24.06 -0.14
N ILE A 14 21.82 23.34 -1.25
CA ILE A 14 20.73 22.50 -1.76
C ILE A 14 21.11 21.04 -1.57
N VAL A 15 20.22 20.27 -0.94
CA VAL A 15 20.40 18.84 -0.70
C VAL A 15 19.29 18.08 -1.44
N GLY A 16 19.70 17.01 -2.17
CA GLY A 16 18.76 16.12 -2.85
C GLY A 16 18.36 14.94 -1.96
N GLY A 17 17.16 14.44 -2.20
CA GLY A 17 16.64 13.24 -1.55
C GLY A 17 15.45 12.64 -2.28
N VAL A 18 14.78 11.68 -1.65
CA VAL A 18 13.68 10.91 -2.24
C VAL A 18 12.50 10.83 -1.28
N CYS A 19 11.29 10.88 -1.82
CA CYS A 19 10.06 10.71 -1.06
C CYS A 19 9.94 9.27 -0.55
N PRO A 20 9.79 9.05 0.77
CA PRO A 20 9.78 7.72 1.37
C PRO A 20 8.40 7.07 1.37
N HIS A 21 7.37 7.80 1.00
CA HIS A 21 5.98 7.41 1.21
C HIS A 21 5.50 6.34 0.24
N ASP A 22 4.49 5.58 0.66
CA ASP A 22 3.82 4.53 -0.12
C ASP A 22 3.06 5.10 -1.33
N CYS A 23 3.82 5.37 -2.38
CA CYS A 23 3.36 5.97 -3.62
C CYS A 23 4.20 5.45 -4.80
N PRO A 24 3.59 5.11 -5.95
CA PRO A 24 4.34 4.62 -7.11
C PRO A 24 5.35 5.64 -7.66
N ASP A 25 5.14 6.92 -7.39
CA ASP A 25 5.96 7.98 -7.98
C ASP A 25 7.34 8.13 -7.33
N THR A 26 7.53 7.73 -6.07
CA THR A 26 8.82 7.80 -5.33
C THR A 26 9.65 9.04 -5.72
N CYS A 27 9.04 10.23 -5.56
CA CYS A 27 9.54 11.49 -6.15
C CYS A 27 10.92 11.85 -5.64
N ALA A 28 11.83 12.17 -6.55
CA ALA A 28 13.06 12.87 -6.17
C ALA A 28 12.76 14.35 -5.86
N TRP A 29 13.35 14.89 -4.81
CA TRP A 29 13.19 16.26 -4.35
C TRP A 29 14.53 16.94 -4.06
N GLU A 30 14.50 18.26 -4.01
CA GLU A 30 15.58 19.09 -3.50
C GLU A 30 15.04 19.99 -2.39
N VAL A 31 15.87 20.26 -1.38
CA VAL A 31 15.56 21.17 -0.28
C VAL A 31 16.67 22.20 -0.11
N ALA A 32 16.28 23.46 0.05
CA ALA A 32 17.20 24.54 0.43
C ALA A 32 17.38 24.56 1.94
N VAL A 33 18.60 24.55 2.41
CA VAL A 33 18.95 24.58 3.82
C VAL A 33 19.84 25.78 4.11
N GLU A 34 19.47 26.55 5.12
CA GLU A 34 20.26 27.68 5.61
C GLU A 34 21.51 27.20 6.34
N ALA A 35 22.67 27.62 5.91
CA ALA A 35 23.95 27.12 6.42
C ALA A 35 24.19 27.46 7.90
N GLU A 36 23.74 28.65 8.34
CA GLU A 36 23.93 29.13 9.71
C GLU A 36 23.10 28.34 10.73
N THR A 37 21.82 28.08 10.42
CA THR A 37 20.88 27.44 11.36
C THR A 37 20.66 25.96 11.09
N GLY A 38 21.07 25.46 9.93
CA GLY A 38 20.76 24.11 9.46
C GLY A 38 19.27 23.88 9.17
N ARG A 39 18.46 24.95 9.09
CA ARG A 39 17.01 24.86 8.90
C ARG A 39 16.65 24.75 7.42
N ALA A 40 15.75 23.82 7.09
CA ALA A 40 15.16 23.74 5.75
C ALA A 40 14.21 24.95 5.51
N LEU A 41 14.43 25.64 4.39
CA LEU A 41 13.72 26.87 4.00
C LEU A 41 12.58 26.59 3.02
N ASP A 42 12.81 25.72 2.03
CA ASP A 42 11.84 25.36 0.98
C ASP A 42 12.20 24.01 0.38
N LEU A 43 11.21 23.31 -0.17
CA LEU A 43 11.36 21.98 -0.76
C LEU A 43 10.57 21.91 -2.08
N TRP A 44 11.18 21.31 -3.13
CA TRP A 44 10.57 21.15 -4.45
C TRP A 44 11.02 19.86 -5.13
N GLY A 45 10.32 19.45 -6.21
CA GLY A 45 10.69 18.28 -6.99
C GLY A 45 12.00 18.49 -7.74
N HIS A 46 12.82 17.43 -7.84
CA HIS A 46 14.07 17.47 -8.60
C HIS A 46 13.77 17.65 -10.09
N PRO A 47 14.26 18.73 -10.74
CA PRO A 47 13.87 19.07 -12.11
C PRO A 47 14.34 18.06 -13.16
N GLU A 48 15.47 17.40 -12.93
CA GLU A 48 16.08 16.46 -13.85
C GLU A 48 15.55 15.03 -13.71
N HIS A 49 14.73 14.72 -12.67
CA HIS A 49 14.15 13.39 -12.55
C HIS A 49 13.07 13.19 -13.64
N PRO A 50 13.22 12.18 -14.54
CA PRO A 50 12.40 12.10 -15.75
C PRO A 50 10.90 11.98 -15.53
N LEU A 51 10.47 11.31 -14.47
CA LEU A 51 9.05 11.18 -14.12
C LEU A 51 8.56 12.36 -13.27
N THR A 52 9.30 12.75 -12.22
CA THR A 52 8.91 13.82 -11.29
C THR A 52 8.93 15.19 -11.98
N ALA A 53 9.92 15.44 -12.85
CA ALA A 53 10.07 16.63 -13.69
C ALA A 53 9.84 17.94 -12.91
N GLY A 54 10.44 18.07 -11.72
CA GLY A 54 10.38 19.26 -10.88
C GLY A 54 9.07 19.48 -10.13
N LYS A 55 8.16 18.51 -10.11
CA LYS A 55 6.86 18.60 -9.44
C LYS A 55 6.78 17.69 -8.23
N LEU A 56 5.94 18.06 -7.26
CA LEU A 56 5.57 17.26 -6.10
C LEU A 56 4.06 17.23 -5.94
N CYS A 57 3.54 16.20 -5.30
CA CYS A 57 2.13 16.15 -4.95
C CYS A 57 1.84 17.10 -3.78
N THR A 58 0.56 17.44 -3.58
CA THR A 58 0.12 18.40 -2.54
C THR A 58 0.54 17.99 -1.11
N LYS A 59 0.80 16.69 -0.87
CA LYS A 59 1.25 16.18 0.41
C LYS A 59 2.73 16.54 0.65
N VAL A 60 3.59 16.19 -0.29
CA VAL A 60 5.04 16.36 -0.17
C VAL A 60 5.46 17.81 -0.42
N ASP A 61 4.75 18.56 -1.27
CA ASP A 61 4.94 20.02 -1.44
C ASP A 61 4.78 20.81 -0.13
N ASN A 62 4.09 20.22 0.86
CA ASN A 62 3.91 20.79 2.20
C ASN A 62 4.74 20.06 3.27
N TYR A 63 5.80 19.34 2.90
CA TYR A 63 6.49 18.44 3.81
C TYR A 63 7.16 19.14 4.99
N LEU A 64 7.65 20.38 4.81
CA LEU A 64 8.22 21.18 5.91
C LEU A 64 7.20 21.46 7.02
N LEU A 65 5.89 21.58 6.68
CA LEU A 65 4.83 21.68 7.69
C LEU A 65 4.73 20.41 8.55
N ARG A 66 5.10 19.25 8.01
CA ARG A 66 5.15 18.00 8.75
C ARG A 66 6.43 17.90 9.59
N SER A 67 7.59 18.20 9.00
CA SER A 67 8.89 18.08 9.68
C SER A 67 9.02 19.01 10.88
N TYR A 68 8.48 20.23 10.78
CA TYR A 68 8.50 21.26 11.83
C TYR A 68 7.13 21.44 12.51
N HIS A 69 6.26 20.42 12.47
CA HIS A 69 4.93 20.49 13.09
C HIS A 69 5.03 20.62 14.61
N ALA A 70 4.17 21.47 15.20
CA ALA A 70 4.20 21.71 16.65
C ALA A 70 3.87 20.45 17.48
N GLU A 71 3.02 19.55 16.95
CA GLU A 71 2.65 18.28 17.61
C GLU A 71 3.68 17.15 17.35
N ARG A 72 4.82 17.43 16.71
CA ARG A 72 5.81 16.40 16.45
C ARG A 72 6.43 15.90 17.76
N LEU A 73 6.48 14.58 17.90
CA LEU A 73 7.18 13.93 19.01
C LEU A 73 8.69 14.24 18.92
N GLN A 74 9.27 14.76 19.98
CA GLN A 74 10.66 15.20 20.02
C GLN A 74 11.47 14.56 21.13
N ARG A 75 10.84 13.82 22.06
CA ARG A 75 11.47 13.15 23.19
C ARG A 75 10.83 11.78 23.39
N PRO A 76 11.57 10.80 23.94
CA PRO A 76 10.98 9.56 24.41
C PRO A 76 9.94 9.83 25.50
N LEU A 77 8.86 9.06 25.46
CA LEU A 77 7.72 9.18 26.38
C LEU A 77 7.43 7.83 27.04
N ARG A 78 7.12 7.85 28.32
CA ARG A 78 6.61 6.73 29.12
C ARG A 78 5.15 6.94 29.47
N ARG A 79 4.35 5.90 29.37
CA ARG A 79 2.93 5.92 29.76
C ARG A 79 2.76 6.17 31.25
N VAL A 80 1.83 7.08 31.57
CA VAL A 80 1.32 7.34 32.92
C VAL A 80 -0.20 7.20 32.91
N GLY A 81 -0.73 6.17 33.52
CA GLY A 81 -2.16 5.85 33.52
C GLY A 81 -2.51 4.59 32.72
N ALA A 82 -3.81 4.38 32.45
CA ALA A 82 -4.28 3.20 31.74
C ALA A 82 -3.96 3.26 30.24
N LYS A 83 -3.82 2.11 29.60
CA LYS A 83 -3.68 2.01 28.14
C LYS A 83 -4.91 2.59 27.44
N GLY A 84 -4.66 3.39 26.40
CA GLY A 84 -5.71 4.08 25.63
C GLY A 84 -6.04 5.49 26.13
N GLU A 85 -5.57 5.92 27.29
CA GLU A 85 -5.75 7.29 27.78
C GLU A 85 -4.85 8.31 27.06
N GLY A 86 -3.78 7.87 26.43
CA GLY A 86 -2.85 8.74 25.72
C GLY A 86 -2.09 9.71 26.63
N ARG A 87 -1.87 9.36 27.90
CA ARG A 87 -1.16 10.17 28.89
C ARG A 87 0.27 9.68 29.05
N PHE A 88 1.23 10.59 28.92
CA PHE A 88 2.65 10.27 28.95
C PHE A 88 3.45 11.30 29.74
N GLU A 89 4.58 10.86 30.26
CA GLU A 89 5.65 11.72 30.77
C GLU A 89 6.90 11.61 29.89
N ALA A 90 7.66 12.67 29.76
CA ALA A 90 8.91 12.66 29.03
C ALA A 90 10.02 11.98 29.85
N ILE A 91 10.79 11.10 29.21
CA ILE A 91 11.94 10.41 29.79
C ILE A 91 13.19 10.58 28.90
N GLY A 92 14.36 10.25 29.42
CA GLY A 92 15.60 10.25 28.64
C GLY A 92 15.75 9.00 27.76
N TRP A 93 16.53 9.12 26.67
CA TRP A 93 16.85 7.97 25.79
C TRP A 93 17.50 6.79 26.54
N GLY A 94 18.42 7.08 27.47
CA GLY A 94 19.07 6.02 28.26
C GLY A 94 18.06 5.22 29.08
N GLU A 95 17.14 5.90 29.72
CA GLU A 95 16.07 5.31 30.52
C GLU A 95 15.10 4.50 29.63
N ALA A 96 14.64 5.08 28.51
CA ALA A 96 13.75 4.39 27.57
C ALA A 96 14.36 3.09 27.03
N ILE A 97 15.61 3.13 26.58
CA ILE A 97 16.30 1.97 26.02
C ILE A 97 16.56 0.90 27.09
N ALA A 98 16.94 1.29 28.31
CA ALA A 98 17.15 0.36 29.41
C ALA A 98 15.85 -0.36 29.80
N GLU A 99 14.76 0.37 29.95
CA GLU A 99 13.44 -0.23 30.24
C GLU A 99 12.96 -1.17 29.12
N ILE A 100 13.13 -0.77 27.85
CA ILE A 100 12.79 -1.64 26.70
C ILE A 100 13.61 -2.93 26.75
N ALA A 101 14.93 -2.85 26.98
CA ALA A 101 15.79 -4.03 27.01
C ALA A 101 15.46 -4.93 28.20
N GLU A 102 15.20 -4.39 29.38
CA GLU A 102 14.79 -5.13 30.57
C GLU A 102 13.47 -5.88 30.33
N ARG A 103 12.44 -5.18 29.86
CA ARG A 103 11.10 -5.77 29.63
C ARG A 103 11.10 -6.79 28.50
N LEU A 104 11.82 -6.54 27.40
CA LEU A 104 12.01 -7.53 26.34
C LEU A 104 12.77 -8.76 26.82
N GLY A 105 13.86 -8.55 27.59
CA GLY A 105 14.63 -9.63 28.21
C GLY A 105 13.75 -10.50 29.11
N ALA A 106 12.92 -9.90 29.94
CA ALA A 106 11.97 -10.61 30.81
C ALA A 106 10.91 -11.41 30.01
N VAL A 107 10.36 -10.84 28.94
CA VAL A 107 9.44 -11.55 28.03
C VAL A 107 10.11 -12.75 27.38
N ILE A 108 11.33 -12.55 26.84
CA ILE A 108 12.09 -13.61 26.17
C ILE A 108 12.43 -14.75 27.16
N ALA A 109 12.87 -14.40 28.37
CA ALA A 109 13.22 -15.39 29.40
C ALA A 109 12.02 -16.22 29.88
N ARG A 110 10.83 -15.60 29.96
CA ARG A 110 9.61 -16.25 30.44
C ARG A 110 8.90 -17.06 29.36
N SER A 111 8.75 -16.49 28.16
CA SER A 111 7.84 -16.99 27.13
C SER A 111 8.54 -17.32 25.81
N GLY A 112 9.85 -17.09 25.73
CA GLY A 112 10.63 -17.27 24.50
C GLY A 112 10.54 -16.07 23.54
N PRO A 113 11.44 -16.01 22.55
CA PRO A 113 11.56 -14.85 21.65
C PRO A 113 10.35 -14.66 20.73
N GLU A 114 9.61 -15.72 20.42
CA GLU A 114 8.39 -15.61 19.58
C GLU A 114 7.21 -14.94 20.32
N ALA A 115 7.33 -14.65 21.63
CA ALA A 115 6.40 -13.78 22.33
C ALA A 115 6.57 -12.29 21.96
N VAL A 116 7.63 -11.94 21.23
CA VAL A 116 7.87 -10.60 20.67
C VAL A 116 7.39 -10.57 19.23
N LEU A 117 6.51 -9.60 18.91
CA LEU A 117 6.02 -9.37 17.55
C LEU A 117 6.45 -7.98 17.06
N PRO A 118 7.34 -7.87 16.05
CA PRO A 118 7.54 -6.63 15.31
C PRO A 118 6.35 -6.38 14.38
N TYR A 119 5.88 -5.13 14.34
CA TYR A 119 4.77 -4.76 13.46
C TYR A 119 5.08 -3.49 12.70
N SER A 120 5.22 -3.59 11.38
CA SER A 120 5.55 -2.46 10.52
C SER A 120 4.99 -2.62 9.12
N TYR A 121 4.81 -1.48 8.45
CA TYR A 121 4.56 -1.41 7.01
C TYR A 121 5.02 -0.05 6.47
N SER A 122 4.50 0.35 5.31
CA SER A 122 4.93 1.41 4.38
C SER A 122 4.87 2.86 4.90
N GLY A 123 5.13 3.12 6.18
CA GLY A 123 5.37 4.48 6.67
C GLY A 123 6.62 5.11 6.06
N THR A 124 7.61 4.25 5.74
CA THR A 124 8.67 4.52 4.76
C THR A 124 8.88 3.31 3.87
N LEU A 125 9.20 3.55 2.60
CA LEU A 125 9.63 2.52 1.63
C LEU A 125 11.16 2.40 1.55
N GLY A 126 11.87 3.11 2.40
CA GLY A 126 13.33 3.04 2.49
C GLY A 126 13.82 1.68 2.97
N PHE A 127 14.92 1.22 2.43
CA PHE A 127 15.45 -0.10 2.75
C PHE A 127 16.00 -0.20 4.16
N LEU A 128 16.69 0.84 4.65
CA LEU A 128 17.34 0.81 5.95
C LEU A 128 16.36 1.18 7.08
N GLN A 129 15.66 2.31 6.95
CA GLN A 129 14.73 2.79 7.98
C GLN A 129 13.39 2.03 7.95
N GLY A 130 13.08 1.37 6.84
CA GLY A 130 11.91 0.53 6.69
C GLY A 130 12.06 -0.81 7.42
N GLU A 131 13.06 -1.58 7.03
CA GLU A 131 13.20 -2.97 7.49
C GLU A 131 14.63 -3.36 7.86
N GLY A 132 15.68 -2.73 7.29
CA GLY A 132 17.05 -3.21 7.34
C GLY A 132 17.56 -3.50 8.75
N MET A 133 17.71 -2.49 9.60
CA MET A 133 18.21 -2.67 10.97
C MET A 133 17.20 -3.39 11.88
N ALA A 134 15.90 -3.18 11.66
CA ALA A 134 14.85 -3.91 12.37
C ALA A 134 14.96 -5.41 12.13
N SER A 135 15.14 -5.84 10.87
CA SER A 135 15.31 -7.25 10.53
C SER A 135 16.54 -7.85 11.20
N ARG A 136 17.65 -7.13 11.26
CA ARG A 136 18.85 -7.60 11.98
C ARG A 136 18.53 -7.90 13.44
N LEU A 137 17.88 -6.97 14.15
CA LEU A 137 17.50 -7.13 15.55
C LEU A 137 16.58 -8.33 15.76
N PHE A 138 15.47 -8.39 15.00
CA PHE A 138 14.47 -9.43 15.21
C PHE A 138 14.91 -10.80 14.74
N ASN A 139 15.73 -10.90 13.70
CA ASN A 139 16.38 -12.15 13.29
C ASN A 139 17.33 -12.64 14.39
N ARG A 140 18.16 -11.76 14.95
CA ARG A 140 19.06 -12.13 16.06
C ARG A 140 18.31 -12.59 17.30
N MET A 141 17.22 -11.92 17.62
CA MET A 141 16.33 -12.28 18.72
C MET A 141 15.65 -13.63 18.47
N GLY A 142 15.23 -13.91 17.23
CA GLY A 142 14.34 -15.03 16.89
C GLY A 142 12.89 -14.71 17.18
N ALA A 143 12.51 -13.46 17.05
CA ALA A 143 11.14 -12.97 17.25
C ALA A 143 10.17 -13.53 16.23
N SER A 144 8.86 -13.49 16.52
CA SER A 144 7.80 -13.77 15.53
C SER A 144 8.01 -12.93 14.29
N GLN A 145 7.67 -13.48 13.11
CA GLN A 145 7.74 -12.80 11.83
C GLN A 145 6.38 -12.17 11.47
N LEU A 146 6.42 -11.15 10.62
CA LEU A 146 5.23 -10.47 10.10
C LEU A 146 5.14 -10.58 8.58
N ALA A 147 4.08 -11.23 8.08
CA ALA A 147 3.74 -11.18 6.66
C ALA A 147 3.05 -9.86 6.31
N ARG A 148 3.70 -9.07 5.47
CA ARG A 148 3.23 -7.71 5.09
C ARG A 148 2.30 -7.76 3.89
N THR A 149 1.07 -8.21 4.11
CA THR A 149 0.09 -8.60 3.09
C THR A 149 -0.97 -7.54 2.80
N ILE A 150 -1.07 -6.48 3.60
CA ILE A 150 -2.19 -5.53 3.60
C ILE A 150 -2.40 -4.75 2.28
N CYS A 151 -1.38 -4.63 1.43
CA CYS A 151 -1.43 -3.75 0.26
C CYS A 151 -1.38 -4.49 -1.08
N ALA A 152 -0.22 -5.05 -1.44
CA ALA A 152 0.10 -5.45 -2.81
C ALA A 152 0.07 -6.98 -3.05
N SER A 153 -0.06 -7.79 -2.00
CA SER A 153 0.21 -9.23 -2.05
C SER A 153 -0.69 -9.97 -3.04
N ALA A 154 -1.99 -9.72 -3.02
CA ALA A 154 -2.94 -10.41 -3.91
C ALA A 154 -2.60 -10.20 -5.40
N GLY A 155 -2.41 -8.94 -5.81
CA GLY A 155 -2.06 -8.62 -7.19
C GLY A 155 -0.67 -9.11 -7.58
N SER A 156 0.30 -9.07 -6.65
CA SER A 156 1.64 -9.61 -6.89
C SER A 156 1.62 -11.12 -7.13
N GLU A 157 0.79 -11.87 -6.37
CA GLU A 157 0.60 -13.30 -6.59
C GLU A 157 -0.12 -13.58 -7.93
N GLY A 158 -1.16 -12.81 -8.26
CA GLY A 158 -1.82 -12.90 -9.56
C GLY A 158 -0.85 -12.71 -10.73
N LEU A 159 0.04 -11.71 -10.67
CA LEU A 159 1.09 -11.49 -11.66
C LEU A 159 2.13 -12.61 -11.65
N ARG A 160 2.51 -13.11 -10.46
CA ARG A 160 3.50 -14.20 -10.34
C ARG A 160 3.04 -15.47 -11.06
N TYR A 161 1.76 -15.84 -10.95
CA TYR A 161 1.20 -16.99 -11.65
C TYR A 161 0.93 -16.78 -13.14
N THR A 162 0.98 -15.54 -13.62
CA THR A 162 0.71 -15.22 -15.04
C THR A 162 1.97 -14.87 -15.80
N ILE A 163 2.74 -13.92 -15.28
CA ILE A 163 3.92 -13.33 -15.94
C ILE A 163 5.20 -13.49 -15.12
N GLY A 164 5.15 -14.23 -14.00
CA GLY A 164 6.28 -14.62 -13.18
C GLY A 164 6.72 -13.62 -12.12
N ARG A 165 6.53 -12.31 -12.32
CA ARG A 165 6.91 -11.25 -11.38
C ARG A 165 6.04 -10.00 -11.56
N SER A 166 6.07 -9.09 -10.58
CA SER A 166 5.49 -7.75 -10.71
C SER A 166 6.37 -6.85 -11.59
N ILE A 167 6.32 -7.10 -12.89
CA ILE A 167 7.06 -6.38 -13.94
C ILE A 167 6.04 -5.80 -14.92
N GLY A 168 6.22 -4.57 -15.31
CA GLY A 168 5.46 -3.89 -16.35
C GLY A 168 6.38 -3.09 -17.29
N PRO A 169 5.85 -2.48 -18.34
CA PRO A 169 6.62 -1.59 -19.22
C PRO A 169 7.13 -0.35 -18.47
N ASP A 170 8.08 0.36 -19.04
CA ASP A 170 8.49 1.66 -18.52
C ASP A 170 7.29 2.63 -18.57
N PRO A 171 6.88 3.25 -17.47
CA PRO A 171 5.75 4.18 -17.47
C PRO A 171 5.95 5.39 -18.38
N LEU A 172 7.19 5.76 -18.71
CA LEU A 172 7.48 6.83 -19.66
C LEU A 172 7.11 6.43 -21.09
N ASP A 173 7.17 5.14 -21.42
CA ASP A 173 6.80 4.62 -22.75
C ASP A 173 5.28 4.64 -23.00
N LEU A 174 4.45 4.85 -21.97
CA LEU A 174 3.01 5.03 -22.11
C LEU A 174 2.67 6.17 -23.10
N GLU A 175 3.56 7.14 -23.29
CA GLU A 175 3.34 8.21 -24.29
C GLU A 175 3.17 7.70 -25.73
N HIS A 176 3.55 6.44 -26.00
CA HIS A 176 3.41 5.78 -27.30
C HIS A 176 2.13 4.93 -27.42
N ALA A 177 1.32 4.83 -26.35
CA ALA A 177 0.08 4.07 -26.39
C ALA A 177 -0.95 4.68 -27.36
N GLY A 178 -1.69 3.83 -28.06
CA GLY A 178 -2.87 4.19 -28.84
C GLY A 178 -4.18 4.12 -28.01
N LEU A 179 -4.18 3.25 -26.99
CA LEU A 179 -5.25 3.14 -25.99
C LEU A 179 -4.63 3.09 -24.60
N VAL A 180 -5.15 3.90 -23.68
CA VAL A 180 -4.79 3.87 -22.24
C VAL A 180 -6.01 3.49 -21.43
N VAL A 181 -5.98 2.32 -20.80
CA VAL A 181 -7.02 1.86 -19.89
C VAL A 181 -6.56 2.03 -18.45
N LEU A 182 -7.17 2.94 -17.72
CA LEU A 182 -6.91 3.19 -16.28
C LEU A 182 -7.95 2.42 -15.47
N TRP A 183 -7.60 1.23 -15.02
CA TRP A 183 -8.51 0.29 -14.38
C TRP A 183 -8.32 0.28 -12.86
N GLY A 184 -9.31 0.76 -12.11
CA GLY A 184 -9.20 0.96 -10.67
C GLY A 184 -8.06 1.89 -10.28
N SER A 185 -7.70 2.85 -11.17
CA SER A 185 -6.53 3.73 -11.01
C SER A 185 -6.92 5.21 -11.06
N ASN A 186 -7.00 5.84 -9.89
CA ASN A 186 -7.21 7.28 -9.79
C ASN A 186 -5.86 8.03 -9.91
N THR A 187 -5.27 8.01 -11.11
CA THR A 187 -3.92 8.47 -11.42
C THR A 187 -3.65 9.90 -10.95
N LEU A 188 -4.59 10.84 -11.16
CA LEU A 188 -4.47 12.25 -10.70
C LEU A 188 -4.41 12.41 -9.17
N THR A 189 -4.74 11.38 -8.42
CA THR A 189 -4.70 11.38 -6.95
C THR A 189 -3.53 10.57 -6.39
N SER A 190 -3.27 9.38 -6.93
CA SER A 190 -2.36 8.38 -6.36
C SER A 190 -1.10 8.10 -7.20
N ASN A 191 -0.99 8.68 -8.42
CA ASN A 191 0.14 8.47 -9.33
C ASN A 191 0.26 9.68 -10.28
N MET A 192 0.29 10.88 -9.70
CA MET A 192 0.05 12.11 -10.47
C MET A 192 1.09 12.40 -11.56
N HIS A 193 2.33 11.93 -11.40
CA HIS A 193 3.39 12.15 -12.39
C HIS A 193 3.23 11.32 -13.65
N LEU A 194 2.38 10.28 -13.61
CA LEU A 194 2.02 9.54 -14.82
C LEU A 194 1.05 10.34 -15.72
N TRP A 195 0.26 11.27 -15.17
CA TRP A 195 -0.73 12.02 -15.94
C TRP A 195 -0.14 12.90 -17.05
N PRO A 196 1.00 13.61 -16.87
CA PRO A 196 1.69 14.28 -17.97
C PRO A 196 2.11 13.35 -19.12
N VAL A 197 2.49 12.10 -18.82
CA VAL A 197 2.83 11.08 -19.83
C VAL A 197 1.57 10.69 -20.62
N ILE A 198 0.45 10.43 -19.91
CA ILE A 198 -0.86 10.17 -20.52
C ILE A 198 -1.29 11.36 -21.41
N THR A 199 -1.05 12.59 -20.96
CA THR A 199 -1.37 13.79 -21.74
C THR A 199 -0.57 13.84 -23.04
N ARG A 200 0.71 13.41 -23.04
CA ARG A 200 1.51 13.30 -24.27
C ARG A 200 0.95 12.23 -25.21
N ALA A 201 0.54 11.06 -24.68
CA ALA A 201 -0.14 10.02 -25.47
C ALA A 201 -1.42 10.55 -26.14
N ARG A 202 -2.27 11.26 -25.39
CA ARG A 202 -3.49 11.89 -25.94
C ARG A 202 -3.21 12.90 -27.05
N LYS A 203 -2.15 13.70 -26.91
CA LYS A 203 -1.73 14.63 -27.99
C LYS A 203 -1.30 13.89 -29.27
N ARG A 204 -0.93 12.61 -29.16
CA ARG A 204 -0.61 11.71 -30.29
C ARG A 204 -1.82 10.91 -30.79
N GLY A 205 -3.02 11.13 -30.24
CA GLY A 205 -4.26 10.48 -30.64
C GLY A 205 -4.70 9.31 -29.78
N ALA A 206 -4.03 9.03 -28.66
CA ALA A 206 -4.46 7.98 -27.74
C ALA A 206 -5.84 8.30 -27.13
N LYS A 207 -6.69 7.29 -27.03
CA LYS A 207 -7.92 7.32 -26.23
C LYS A 207 -7.64 6.91 -24.80
N VAL A 208 -8.22 7.61 -23.82
CA VAL A 208 -8.11 7.29 -22.38
C VAL A 208 -9.47 6.81 -21.86
N VAL A 209 -9.52 5.57 -21.41
CA VAL A 209 -10.68 4.95 -20.77
C VAL A 209 -10.40 4.73 -19.30
N VAL A 210 -11.35 5.09 -18.43
CA VAL A 210 -11.27 4.82 -16.98
C VAL A 210 -12.38 3.84 -16.59
N ILE A 211 -11.99 2.74 -15.93
CA ILE A 211 -12.92 1.77 -15.33
C ILE A 211 -12.82 1.93 -13.81
N ASP A 212 -13.88 2.44 -13.18
CA ASP A 212 -13.92 2.74 -11.75
C ASP A 212 -15.38 2.89 -11.28
N PRO A 213 -15.77 2.39 -10.10
CA PRO A 213 -17.12 2.60 -9.54
C PRO A 213 -17.50 4.07 -9.34
N LEU A 214 -16.51 4.93 -9.09
CA LEU A 214 -16.67 6.36 -8.89
C LEU A 214 -16.08 7.13 -10.08
N ARG A 215 -16.78 8.14 -10.58
CA ARG A 215 -16.21 9.08 -11.54
C ARG A 215 -15.21 10.01 -10.87
N THR A 216 -14.01 9.46 -10.62
CA THR A 216 -12.88 10.12 -9.96
C THR A 216 -12.40 11.35 -10.71
N ARG A 217 -11.45 12.12 -10.14
CA ARG A 217 -10.77 13.22 -10.86
C ARG A 217 -10.16 12.75 -12.18
N THR A 218 -9.60 11.54 -12.18
CA THR A 218 -9.02 10.91 -13.37
C THR A 218 -10.11 10.59 -14.39
N ALA A 219 -11.22 10.01 -13.96
CA ALA A 219 -12.36 9.67 -14.83
C ALA A 219 -13.00 10.92 -15.45
N LYS A 220 -13.04 12.04 -14.72
CA LYS A 220 -13.53 13.34 -15.24
C LYS A 220 -12.61 13.93 -16.30
N ALA A 221 -11.34 13.58 -16.30
CA ALA A 221 -10.34 14.06 -17.26
C ALA A 221 -10.09 13.11 -18.43
N ALA A 222 -10.68 11.90 -18.40
CA ALA A 222 -10.59 10.87 -19.43
C ALA A 222 -11.61 11.09 -20.57
N ASP A 223 -11.43 10.36 -21.66
CA ASP A 223 -12.33 10.40 -22.82
C ASP A 223 -13.60 9.56 -22.59
N GLN A 224 -13.47 8.48 -21.78
CA GLN A 224 -14.57 7.61 -21.42
C GLN A 224 -14.45 7.13 -19.96
N TRP A 225 -15.56 7.11 -19.24
CA TRP A 225 -15.69 6.48 -17.94
C TRP A 225 -16.67 5.30 -18.03
N ILE A 226 -16.26 4.15 -17.52
CA ILE A 226 -17.06 2.92 -17.44
C ILE A 226 -17.29 2.62 -15.96
N PRO A 227 -18.49 2.87 -15.43
CA PRO A 227 -18.86 2.50 -14.07
C PRO A 227 -18.96 0.97 -13.95
N ILE A 228 -18.24 0.40 -12.99
CA ILE A 228 -18.26 -1.04 -12.72
C ILE A 228 -18.70 -1.31 -11.29
N ARG A 229 -19.43 -2.39 -11.05
CA ARG A 229 -19.71 -2.83 -9.68
C ARG A 229 -18.42 -3.30 -9.01
N PRO A 230 -18.12 -2.87 -7.77
CA PRO A 230 -16.90 -3.27 -7.05
C PRO A 230 -16.72 -4.81 -7.00
N GLY A 231 -15.49 -5.28 -7.25
CA GLY A 231 -15.11 -6.68 -7.15
C GLY A 231 -15.57 -7.57 -8.33
N THR A 232 -15.96 -6.97 -9.47
CA THR A 232 -16.39 -7.72 -10.64
C THR A 232 -15.44 -7.62 -11.84
N ASP A 233 -14.23 -7.15 -11.57
CA ASP A 233 -13.20 -6.85 -12.58
C ASP A 233 -12.79 -8.08 -13.40
N ALA A 234 -12.68 -9.27 -12.77
CA ALA A 234 -12.38 -10.51 -13.48
C ALA A 234 -13.48 -10.87 -14.50
N ALA A 235 -14.77 -10.68 -14.14
CA ALA A 235 -15.88 -10.96 -15.05
C ALA A 235 -15.83 -10.05 -16.28
N LEU A 236 -15.50 -8.76 -16.10
CA LEU A 236 -15.31 -7.84 -17.22
C LEU A 236 -14.15 -8.27 -18.11
N ALA A 237 -12.99 -8.60 -17.52
CA ALA A 237 -11.81 -9.02 -18.28
C ALA A 237 -12.03 -10.32 -19.06
N LEU A 238 -12.75 -11.30 -18.46
CA LEU A 238 -13.14 -12.55 -19.14
C LEU A 238 -14.08 -12.30 -20.32
N ALA A 239 -15.03 -11.36 -20.19
CA ALA A 239 -15.91 -10.99 -21.30
C ALA A 239 -15.17 -10.22 -22.42
N LEU A 240 -14.17 -9.38 -22.08
CA LEU A 240 -13.29 -8.79 -23.08
C LEU A 240 -12.56 -9.88 -23.87
N MET A 241 -12.02 -10.90 -23.16
CA MET A 241 -11.36 -12.04 -23.82
C MET A 241 -12.32 -12.85 -24.68
N HIS A 242 -13.57 -13.05 -24.22
CA HIS A 242 -14.59 -13.72 -25.02
C HIS A 242 -14.77 -13.05 -26.38
N VAL A 243 -14.93 -11.70 -26.40
CA VAL A 243 -15.10 -10.96 -27.65
C VAL A 243 -13.85 -11.07 -28.53
N LEU A 244 -12.63 -10.94 -27.94
CA LEU A 244 -11.37 -11.08 -28.67
C LEU A 244 -11.27 -12.46 -29.33
N VAL A 245 -11.63 -13.54 -28.62
CA VAL A 245 -11.58 -14.91 -29.12
C VAL A 245 -12.64 -15.16 -30.17
N VAL A 246 -13.91 -14.81 -29.92
CA VAL A 246 -15.03 -15.11 -30.83
C VAL A 246 -14.97 -14.30 -32.12
N GLU A 247 -14.46 -13.06 -32.07
CA GLU A 247 -14.28 -12.20 -33.22
C GLU A 247 -12.89 -12.37 -33.90
N ASP A 248 -12.09 -13.30 -33.41
CA ASP A 248 -10.72 -13.56 -33.90
C ASP A 248 -9.84 -12.30 -33.95
N ARG A 249 -9.89 -11.50 -32.87
CA ARG A 249 -9.11 -10.25 -32.71
C ARG A 249 -7.86 -10.50 -31.89
N LEU A 250 -7.06 -11.47 -32.31
CA LEU A 250 -5.92 -12.04 -31.57
C LEU A 250 -4.60 -11.79 -32.31
N ASP A 251 -3.49 -11.74 -31.57
CA ASP A 251 -2.15 -11.84 -32.13
C ASP A 251 -1.70 -13.30 -32.05
N HIS A 252 -2.07 -14.10 -33.03
CA HIS A 252 -1.83 -15.55 -33.07
C HIS A 252 -0.35 -15.89 -33.02
N ASP A 253 0.51 -15.09 -33.65
CA ASP A 253 1.95 -15.35 -33.68
C ASP A 253 2.53 -15.18 -32.25
N TYR A 254 2.14 -14.11 -31.56
CA TYR A 254 2.58 -13.90 -30.18
C TYR A 254 1.99 -14.94 -29.21
N ILE A 255 0.74 -15.30 -29.37
CA ILE A 255 0.09 -16.36 -28.57
C ILE A 255 0.86 -17.68 -28.70
N ALA A 256 1.14 -18.10 -29.92
CA ALA A 256 1.87 -19.35 -30.20
C ALA A 256 3.29 -19.33 -29.64
N GLN A 257 3.99 -18.20 -29.77
CA GLN A 257 5.37 -18.05 -29.30
C GLN A 257 5.46 -17.90 -27.78
N ALA A 258 4.59 -17.09 -27.17
CA ALA A 258 4.80 -16.48 -25.87
C ALA A 258 3.83 -16.97 -24.78
N THR A 259 2.85 -17.83 -25.08
CA THR A 259 1.86 -18.27 -24.11
C THR A 259 1.77 -19.79 -23.96
N VAL A 260 1.16 -20.25 -22.86
CA VAL A 260 0.74 -21.64 -22.66
C VAL A 260 -0.70 -21.69 -22.15
N GLY A 261 -1.49 -22.69 -22.60
CA GLY A 261 -2.87 -22.91 -22.17
C GLY A 261 -3.89 -22.00 -22.84
N PHE A 262 -3.59 -21.52 -24.05
CA PHE A 262 -4.51 -20.65 -24.79
C PHE A 262 -5.82 -21.38 -25.15
N GLU A 263 -5.76 -22.61 -25.63
CA GLU A 263 -6.93 -23.40 -26.03
C GLU A 263 -7.89 -23.60 -24.86
N ASP A 264 -7.36 -23.91 -23.66
CA ASP A 264 -8.17 -24.10 -22.45
C ASP A 264 -8.86 -22.77 -22.03
N LEU A 265 -8.12 -21.64 -22.10
CA LEU A 265 -8.67 -20.33 -21.81
C LEU A 265 -9.74 -19.94 -22.84
N ALA A 266 -9.45 -20.13 -24.13
CA ALA A 266 -10.38 -19.81 -25.23
C ALA A 266 -11.69 -20.59 -25.11
N ALA A 267 -11.62 -21.89 -24.80
CA ALA A 267 -12.80 -22.72 -24.53
C ALA A 267 -13.60 -22.18 -23.34
N ARG A 268 -12.95 -21.92 -22.19
CA ARG A 268 -13.60 -21.37 -21.00
C ARG A 268 -14.31 -20.05 -21.26
N VAL A 269 -13.64 -19.08 -21.89
CA VAL A 269 -14.24 -17.76 -22.11
C VAL A 269 -15.36 -17.80 -23.16
N SER A 270 -15.22 -18.63 -24.21
CA SER A 270 -16.26 -18.78 -25.23
C SER A 270 -17.55 -19.40 -24.70
N GLU A 271 -17.42 -20.41 -23.83
CA GLU A 271 -18.56 -21.11 -23.24
C GLU A 271 -19.28 -20.32 -22.16
N ARG A 272 -18.53 -19.54 -21.35
CA ARG A 272 -19.04 -19.04 -20.07
C ARG A 272 -19.17 -17.52 -19.98
N TRP A 273 -18.45 -16.74 -20.77
CA TRP A 273 -18.20 -15.32 -20.47
C TRP A 273 -18.69 -14.36 -21.56
N SER A 274 -19.93 -14.55 -22.05
CA SER A 274 -20.52 -13.59 -23.00
C SER A 274 -20.64 -12.19 -22.40
N PRO A 275 -20.62 -11.12 -23.22
CA PRO A 275 -20.89 -9.76 -22.79
C PRO A 275 -22.21 -9.59 -22.01
N ALA A 276 -23.27 -10.32 -22.41
CA ALA A 276 -24.56 -10.29 -21.71
C ALA A 276 -24.47 -10.83 -20.28
N ARG A 277 -23.76 -11.96 -20.07
CA ARG A 277 -23.52 -12.47 -18.72
C ARG A 277 -22.70 -11.52 -17.88
N ALA A 278 -21.67 -10.93 -18.47
CA ALA A 278 -20.83 -9.97 -17.75
C ALA A 278 -21.60 -8.69 -17.40
N GLU A 279 -22.53 -8.21 -18.24
CA GLU A 279 -23.41 -7.09 -17.92
C GLU A 279 -24.23 -7.34 -16.65
N GLU A 280 -24.81 -8.53 -16.51
CA GLU A 280 -25.58 -8.92 -15.30
C GLU A 280 -24.71 -8.81 -14.02
N ILE A 281 -23.44 -9.24 -14.11
CA ILE A 281 -22.50 -9.28 -12.99
C ILE A 281 -21.92 -7.88 -12.70
N THR A 282 -21.43 -7.21 -13.75
CA THR A 282 -20.61 -5.99 -13.63
C THR A 282 -21.44 -4.71 -13.63
N GLY A 283 -22.64 -4.75 -14.19
CA GLY A 283 -23.45 -3.58 -14.49
C GLY A 283 -22.96 -2.75 -15.69
N VAL A 284 -21.92 -3.22 -16.39
CA VAL A 284 -21.40 -2.58 -17.60
C VAL A 284 -22.19 -3.10 -18.81
N PRO A 285 -22.80 -2.25 -19.64
CA PRO A 285 -23.57 -2.70 -20.82
C PRO A 285 -22.74 -3.57 -21.75
N GLY A 286 -23.35 -4.66 -22.28
CA GLY A 286 -22.66 -5.62 -23.16
C GLY A 286 -22.12 -4.98 -24.43
N GLU A 287 -22.77 -3.96 -24.96
CA GLU A 287 -22.28 -3.15 -26.07
C GLU A 287 -20.99 -2.38 -25.72
N THR A 288 -20.90 -1.85 -24.49
CA THR A 288 -19.69 -1.16 -23.99
C THR A 288 -18.52 -2.16 -23.82
N ILE A 289 -18.82 -3.36 -23.32
CA ILE A 289 -17.83 -4.44 -23.19
C ILE A 289 -17.28 -4.81 -24.58
N THR A 290 -18.18 -5.04 -25.53
CA THR A 290 -17.84 -5.40 -26.92
C THR A 290 -17.00 -4.29 -27.59
N ALA A 291 -17.42 -3.03 -27.42
CA ALA A 291 -16.67 -1.90 -27.97
C ALA A 291 -15.27 -1.78 -27.39
N LEU A 292 -15.11 -1.92 -26.07
CA LEU A 292 -13.79 -1.86 -25.43
C LEU A 292 -12.88 -3.01 -25.87
N ALA A 293 -13.42 -4.23 -26.02
CA ALA A 293 -12.65 -5.37 -26.52
C ALA A 293 -12.13 -5.12 -27.94
N ARG A 294 -12.97 -4.57 -28.82
CA ARG A 294 -12.56 -4.18 -30.16
C ARG A 294 -11.49 -3.10 -30.15
N GLU A 295 -11.62 -2.08 -29.29
CA GLU A 295 -10.63 -1.01 -29.15
C GLU A 295 -9.27 -1.51 -28.66
N LEU A 296 -9.21 -2.52 -27.79
CA LEU A 296 -7.94 -3.15 -27.37
C LEU A 296 -7.15 -3.71 -28.56
N HIS A 297 -7.83 -4.21 -29.60
CA HIS A 297 -7.21 -4.71 -30.82
C HIS A 297 -6.97 -3.60 -31.86
N GLU A 298 -7.93 -2.68 -32.03
CA GLU A 298 -7.93 -1.67 -33.11
C GLU A 298 -7.08 -0.44 -32.82
N ARG A 299 -6.68 -0.21 -31.54
CA ARG A 299 -5.89 0.95 -31.09
C ARG A 299 -4.57 0.53 -30.44
N PRO A 300 -3.76 -0.34 -31.07
CA PRO A 300 -2.48 -0.73 -30.51
C PRO A 300 -1.48 0.45 -30.52
N PRO A 301 -0.52 0.47 -29.57
CA PRO A 301 -0.43 -0.43 -28.43
C PRO A 301 -1.43 -0.04 -27.33
N ALA A 302 -2.01 -1.03 -26.65
CA ALA A 302 -2.85 -0.82 -25.48
C ALA A 302 -2.07 -0.93 -24.18
N MET A 303 -2.10 0.14 -23.38
CA MET A 303 -1.54 0.15 -22.01
C MET A 303 -2.66 0.05 -20.99
N ILE A 304 -2.64 -1.02 -20.20
CA ILE A 304 -3.58 -1.23 -19.11
C ILE A 304 -2.88 -0.90 -17.79
N ARG A 305 -3.21 0.25 -17.20
CA ARG A 305 -2.71 0.65 -15.88
C ARG A 305 -3.72 0.24 -14.81
N ILE A 306 -3.40 -0.81 -14.05
CA ILE A 306 -4.18 -1.24 -12.91
C ILE A 306 -3.58 -0.71 -11.60
N ASN A 307 -4.39 -0.60 -10.54
CA ASN A 307 -3.89 -0.18 -9.24
C ASN A 307 -4.48 -1.06 -8.12
N TYR A 308 -4.01 -0.87 -6.91
CA TYR A 308 -4.27 -1.77 -5.77
C TYR A 308 -5.72 -1.79 -5.28
N GLY A 309 -6.56 -0.84 -5.70
CA GLY A 309 -7.98 -0.82 -5.32
C GLY A 309 -8.74 -2.06 -5.78
N LEU A 310 -8.54 -2.49 -7.02
CA LEU A 310 -9.27 -3.63 -7.60
C LEU A 310 -8.92 -5.00 -6.98
N GLN A 311 -7.80 -5.12 -6.28
CA GLN A 311 -7.39 -6.38 -5.65
C GLN A 311 -7.89 -6.55 -4.20
N ARG A 312 -8.61 -5.56 -3.63
CA ARG A 312 -9.05 -5.55 -2.22
C ARG A 312 -10.42 -6.20 -2.03
N HIS A 313 -10.71 -7.20 -2.84
CA HIS A 313 -11.90 -8.05 -2.81
C HIS A 313 -11.50 -9.51 -2.69
N ARG A 314 -12.45 -10.38 -2.34
CA ARG A 314 -12.21 -11.84 -2.21
C ARG A 314 -11.48 -12.42 -3.44
N GLY A 315 -11.93 -12.11 -4.66
CA GLY A 315 -11.30 -12.55 -5.90
C GLY A 315 -10.22 -11.62 -6.46
N GLY A 316 -9.56 -10.81 -5.60
CA GLY A 316 -8.68 -9.72 -6.03
C GLY A 316 -7.41 -10.16 -6.75
N GLY A 317 -6.80 -11.25 -6.33
CA GLY A 317 -5.63 -11.79 -6.99
C GLY A 317 -5.96 -12.39 -8.36
N MET A 318 -7.06 -13.14 -8.46
CA MET A 318 -7.56 -13.67 -9.73
C MET A 318 -7.98 -12.55 -10.70
N ALA A 319 -8.52 -11.44 -10.21
CA ALA A 319 -8.84 -10.29 -11.05
C ALA A 319 -7.59 -9.70 -11.71
N VAL A 320 -6.52 -9.51 -10.95
CA VAL A 320 -5.23 -9.04 -11.50
C VAL A 320 -4.65 -10.05 -12.49
N ARG A 321 -4.66 -11.37 -12.16
CA ARG A 321 -4.26 -12.44 -13.04
C ARG A 321 -5.02 -12.38 -14.38
N THR A 322 -6.34 -12.27 -14.31
CA THR A 322 -7.20 -12.24 -15.49
C THR A 322 -6.86 -11.06 -16.39
N ILE A 323 -6.77 -9.85 -15.83
CA ILE A 323 -6.41 -8.64 -16.59
C ILE A 323 -5.01 -8.77 -17.22
N ALA A 324 -4.06 -9.40 -16.51
CA ALA A 324 -2.70 -9.58 -17.01
C ALA A 324 -2.57 -10.51 -18.22
N CYS A 325 -3.59 -11.33 -18.50
CA CYS A 325 -3.65 -12.16 -19.72
C CYS A 325 -3.96 -11.34 -20.98
N LEU A 326 -4.68 -10.21 -20.88
CA LEU A 326 -5.14 -9.44 -22.04
C LEU A 326 -4.00 -9.02 -22.99
N PRO A 327 -2.88 -8.44 -22.54
CA PRO A 327 -1.81 -8.02 -23.44
C PRO A 327 -1.11 -9.17 -24.17
N ALA A 328 -1.21 -10.40 -23.64
CA ALA A 328 -0.68 -11.57 -24.31
C ALA A 328 -1.57 -12.03 -25.47
N LEU A 329 -2.88 -11.80 -25.38
CA LEU A 329 -3.82 -12.11 -26.46
C LEU A 329 -3.75 -11.11 -27.61
N THR A 330 -3.48 -9.83 -27.31
CA THR A 330 -3.40 -8.74 -28.31
C THR A 330 -1.99 -8.45 -28.79
N GLY A 331 -0.96 -9.15 -28.27
CA GLY A 331 0.44 -8.94 -28.62
C GLY A 331 1.03 -7.60 -28.15
N ASP A 332 0.38 -6.91 -27.20
CA ASP A 332 0.81 -5.57 -26.76
C ASP A 332 2.14 -5.57 -26.00
N TRP A 333 2.58 -6.70 -25.46
CA TRP A 333 3.90 -6.83 -24.84
C TRP A 333 5.08 -6.64 -25.82
N GLN A 334 4.83 -6.78 -27.13
CA GLN A 334 5.85 -6.56 -28.17
C GLN A 334 5.98 -5.09 -28.56
N ARG A 335 5.05 -4.23 -28.13
CA ARG A 335 4.92 -2.87 -28.64
C ARG A 335 5.27 -1.84 -27.57
N ARG A 336 6.08 -0.87 -27.95
CA ARG A 336 6.41 0.26 -27.06
C ARG A 336 5.15 1.01 -26.64
N GLY A 337 4.89 1.11 -25.35
CA GLY A 337 3.69 1.73 -24.79
C GLY A 337 2.53 0.77 -24.57
N GLY A 338 2.70 -0.54 -24.82
CA GLY A 338 1.71 -1.58 -24.57
C GLY A 338 2.04 -2.44 -23.34
N GLY A 339 1.05 -3.22 -22.90
CA GLY A 339 1.18 -4.16 -21.78
C GLY A 339 0.31 -3.82 -20.57
N VAL A 340 0.56 -4.51 -19.45
CA VAL A 340 -0.10 -4.21 -18.16
C VAL A 340 0.91 -3.68 -17.14
N LEU A 341 0.52 -2.64 -16.41
CA LEU A 341 1.33 -2.03 -15.36
C LEU A 341 0.55 -1.97 -14.05
N LEU A 342 0.85 -2.86 -13.10
CA LEU A 342 0.50 -2.72 -11.69
C LEU A 342 1.68 -2.12 -10.93
N SER A 343 2.85 -2.75 -11.07
CA SER A 343 4.07 -2.41 -10.34
C SER A 343 5.29 -2.84 -11.13
N ASN A 344 6.37 -2.07 -11.01
CA ASN A 344 7.71 -2.39 -11.51
C ASN A 344 8.64 -2.90 -10.40
N SER A 345 8.11 -3.19 -9.19
CA SER A 345 8.96 -3.62 -8.07
C SER A 345 9.75 -4.89 -8.33
N GLY A 346 9.25 -5.77 -9.20
CA GLY A 346 9.91 -7.00 -9.62
C GLY A 346 11.07 -6.81 -10.61
N SER A 347 11.22 -5.62 -11.21
CA SER A 347 12.38 -5.26 -12.05
C SER A 347 13.65 -5.00 -11.23
N PHE A 348 13.49 -4.76 -9.92
CA PHE A 348 14.61 -4.53 -9.00
C PHE A 348 15.02 -5.86 -8.37
N VAL A 349 15.98 -6.55 -8.97
CA VAL A 349 16.54 -7.80 -8.43
C VAL A 349 17.67 -7.45 -7.47
N LEU A 350 17.34 -7.30 -6.19
CA LEU A 350 18.26 -6.83 -5.15
C LEU A 350 18.55 -7.94 -4.13
N ASP A 351 19.83 -8.15 -3.85
CA ASP A 351 20.27 -9.00 -2.75
C ASP A 351 20.21 -8.22 -1.44
N ARG A 352 19.21 -8.54 -0.61
CA ARG A 352 18.99 -7.90 0.69
C ARG A 352 19.65 -8.61 1.87
N ARG A 353 20.31 -9.76 1.64
CA ARG A 353 20.89 -10.59 2.72
C ARG A 353 21.88 -9.82 3.59
N GLY A 354 22.76 -9.01 2.99
CA GLY A 354 23.70 -8.16 3.73
C GLY A 354 23.01 -7.06 4.54
N LEU A 355 21.86 -6.58 4.06
CA LEU A 355 21.08 -5.55 4.74
C LEU A 355 20.27 -6.12 5.91
N GLU A 356 19.55 -7.19 5.69
CA GLU A 356 18.56 -7.78 6.62
C GLU A 356 19.14 -8.85 7.55
N ARG A 357 20.28 -9.46 7.17
CA ARG A 357 21.02 -10.46 7.94
C ARG A 357 20.15 -11.64 8.41
N PRO A 358 19.51 -12.40 7.49
CA PRO A 358 18.76 -13.60 7.84
C PRO A 358 19.62 -14.71 8.44
N ASP A 359 20.95 -14.67 8.25
CA ASP A 359 21.91 -15.56 8.91
C ASP A 359 21.85 -15.49 10.45
N LEU A 360 21.44 -14.35 11.01
CA LEU A 360 21.26 -14.15 12.44
C LEU A 360 20.12 -14.99 13.05
N LEU A 361 19.23 -15.54 12.22
CA LEU A 361 18.24 -16.53 12.66
C LEU A 361 18.91 -17.84 13.13
N ALA A 362 20.12 -18.14 12.67
CA ALA A 362 20.88 -19.31 13.07
C ALA A 362 20.08 -20.63 12.93
N GLY A 363 19.33 -20.77 11.83
CA GLY A 363 18.51 -21.95 11.52
C GLY A 363 17.14 -21.99 12.21
N ARG A 364 16.80 -21.04 13.06
CA ARG A 364 15.46 -20.93 13.66
C ARG A 364 14.42 -20.57 12.60
N GLN A 365 13.20 -21.09 12.77
CA GLN A 365 12.05 -20.81 11.90
C GLN A 365 10.90 -20.26 12.75
N PRO A 366 10.95 -18.98 13.13
CA PRO A 366 9.89 -18.38 13.92
C PRO A 366 8.56 -18.41 13.17
N ARG A 367 7.46 -18.51 13.95
CA ARG A 367 6.11 -18.40 13.39
C ARG A 367 5.90 -17.05 12.70
N THR A 368 5.05 -17.03 11.68
CA THR A 368 4.71 -15.84 10.92
C THR A 368 3.23 -15.50 11.09
N PHE A 369 2.94 -14.27 11.51
CA PHE A 369 1.57 -13.75 11.57
C PHE A 369 1.23 -12.96 10.30
N ASN A 370 -0.02 -13.10 9.83
CA ASN A 370 -0.58 -12.21 8.83
C ASN A 370 -0.91 -10.85 9.48
N MET A 371 -0.34 -9.76 8.95
CA MET A 371 -0.53 -8.43 9.50
C MET A 371 -2.00 -7.96 9.52
N ASN A 372 -2.83 -8.48 8.60
CA ASN A 372 -4.25 -8.14 8.53
C ASN A 372 -5.04 -8.67 9.74
N ARG A 373 -4.50 -9.64 10.45
CA ARG A 373 -5.11 -10.33 11.58
C ARG A 373 -4.50 -9.94 12.93
N LEU A 374 -3.99 -8.70 13.05
CA LEU A 374 -3.34 -8.22 14.28
C LEU A 374 -4.24 -8.39 15.51
N GLY A 375 -5.54 -8.06 15.41
CA GLY A 375 -6.46 -8.22 16.54
C GLY A 375 -6.55 -9.67 17.03
N GLN A 376 -6.51 -10.64 16.13
CA GLN A 376 -6.48 -12.07 16.45
C GLN A 376 -5.10 -12.50 16.99
N ALA A 377 -4.00 -11.99 16.40
CA ALA A 377 -2.63 -12.27 16.87
C ALA A 377 -2.42 -11.79 18.33
N LEU A 378 -3.05 -10.69 18.71
CA LEU A 378 -2.99 -10.13 20.07
C LEU A 378 -4.03 -10.76 21.02
N SER A 379 -4.86 -11.68 20.60
CA SER A 379 -5.88 -12.34 21.45
C SER A 379 -5.24 -13.19 22.55
N ALA A 380 -5.90 -13.27 23.71
CA ALA A 380 -5.56 -14.22 24.77
C ALA A 380 -5.91 -15.66 24.38
N ASP A 381 -6.85 -15.87 23.46
CA ASP A 381 -7.30 -17.17 22.98
C ASP A 381 -6.32 -17.78 21.95
N PRO A 382 -5.72 -18.97 22.19
CA PRO A 382 -4.85 -19.65 21.24
C PRO A 382 -5.50 -19.95 19.88
N GLN A 383 -6.82 -20.18 19.83
CA GLN A 383 -7.53 -20.43 18.57
C GLN A 383 -7.56 -19.19 17.69
N GLN A 384 -7.81 -18.02 18.29
CA GLN A 384 -7.74 -16.75 17.57
C GLN A 384 -6.32 -16.47 17.06
N ARG A 385 -5.29 -16.72 17.89
CA ARG A 385 -3.89 -16.56 17.45
C ARG A 385 -3.52 -17.53 16.34
N HIS A 386 -4.03 -18.78 16.38
CA HIS A 386 -3.83 -19.75 15.32
C HIS A 386 -4.40 -19.23 13.99
N ALA A 387 -5.62 -18.70 14.02
CA ALA A 387 -6.24 -18.09 12.84
C ALA A 387 -5.45 -16.89 12.27
N ALA A 388 -4.58 -16.27 13.07
CA ALA A 388 -3.73 -15.16 12.64
C ALA A 388 -2.39 -15.62 12.01
N LEU A 389 -2.03 -16.90 12.14
CA LEU A 389 -0.83 -17.45 11.50
C LEU A 389 -1.00 -17.45 9.97
N LEU A 390 0.09 -17.15 9.28
CA LEU A 390 0.07 -17.11 7.82
C LEU A 390 -0.06 -18.53 7.26
N ARG A 391 -1.00 -18.70 6.35
CA ARG A 391 -1.06 -19.79 5.39
C ARG A 391 -1.00 -19.18 4.00
N GLU A 392 0.08 -19.43 3.27
CA GLU A 392 0.31 -18.74 2.00
C GLU A 392 -0.62 -19.23 0.88
N ARG A 393 -0.92 -20.54 0.87
CA ARG A 393 -1.65 -21.20 -0.24
C ARG A 393 -2.67 -22.21 0.29
N PRO A 394 -3.76 -22.45 -0.43
CA PRO A 394 -4.76 -23.46 -0.04
C PRO A 394 -4.21 -24.87 0.13
N ALA A 395 -3.21 -25.25 -0.68
CA ALA A 395 -2.58 -26.58 -0.60
C ALA A 395 -1.51 -26.71 0.51
N ASP A 396 -1.07 -25.59 1.10
CA ASP A 396 -0.09 -25.64 2.18
C ASP A 396 -0.73 -26.27 3.44
N PRO A 397 0.04 -27.01 4.24
CA PRO A 397 -0.47 -27.53 5.51
C PRO A 397 -0.85 -26.39 6.44
N GLU A 398 -1.86 -26.61 7.26
CA GLU A 398 -2.18 -25.63 8.31
C GLU A 398 -1.03 -25.54 9.32
N PRO A 399 -0.69 -24.33 9.77
CA PRO A 399 0.27 -24.17 10.85
C PRO A 399 -0.17 -25.00 12.07
N PRO A 400 0.75 -25.64 12.80
CA PRO A 400 0.35 -26.42 13.96
C PRO A 400 -0.18 -25.51 15.08
N LEU A 401 -1.22 -25.97 15.80
CA LEU A 401 -1.79 -25.22 16.90
C LEU A 401 -0.76 -24.89 17.99
N SER A 402 0.28 -25.73 18.13
CA SER A 402 1.41 -25.48 19.05
C SER A 402 2.13 -24.15 18.75
N ALA A 403 2.21 -23.72 17.50
CA ALA A 403 2.79 -22.44 17.14
C ALA A 403 1.99 -21.22 17.67
N ALA A 404 0.72 -21.41 18.03
CA ALA A 404 -0.14 -20.38 18.57
C ALA A 404 -0.24 -20.40 20.12
N GLN A 405 0.39 -21.36 20.80
CA GLN A 405 0.28 -21.48 22.27
C GLN A 405 0.93 -20.29 22.99
N THR A 406 2.12 -19.90 22.57
CA THR A 406 2.79 -18.73 23.15
C THR A 406 2.04 -17.45 22.80
N PRO A 407 1.56 -16.66 23.79
CA PRO A 407 0.92 -15.38 23.53
C PRO A 407 1.93 -14.35 23.00
N VAL A 408 1.44 -13.32 22.29
CA VAL A 408 2.22 -12.11 22.04
C VAL A 408 2.20 -11.28 23.32
N GLU A 409 3.37 -11.05 23.92
CA GLU A 409 3.55 -10.31 25.17
C GLU A 409 4.33 -9.01 24.97
N ALA A 410 5.03 -8.86 23.85
CA ALA A 410 5.65 -7.60 23.45
C ALA A 410 5.35 -7.29 21.99
N LEU A 411 4.98 -6.04 21.71
CA LEU A 411 4.67 -5.51 20.38
C LEU A 411 5.53 -4.27 20.11
N LEU A 412 6.35 -4.32 19.04
CA LEU A 412 7.14 -3.17 18.61
C LEU A 412 6.58 -2.65 17.30
N VAL A 413 5.93 -1.50 17.34
CA VAL A 413 5.28 -0.86 16.18
C VAL A 413 6.17 0.24 15.62
N TYR A 414 6.42 0.21 14.33
CA TYR A 414 7.20 1.24 13.63
C TYR A 414 6.71 1.38 12.19
N ASN A 415 6.84 2.58 11.63
CA ASN A 415 6.42 2.88 10.25
C ASN A 415 4.94 2.57 9.93
N CYS A 416 4.06 2.52 10.92
CA CYS A 416 2.62 2.31 10.69
C CYS A 416 1.77 2.71 11.91
N ASN A 417 0.46 2.88 11.67
CA ASN A 417 -0.55 3.21 12.69
C ASN A 417 -1.66 2.14 12.69
N PRO A 418 -1.39 0.91 13.19
CA PRO A 418 -2.32 -0.21 13.09
C PRO A 418 -3.69 0.05 13.74
N ALA A 419 -3.77 0.81 14.82
CA ALA A 419 -5.04 1.16 15.47
C ALA A 419 -5.98 2.01 14.59
N ALA A 420 -5.49 2.54 13.44
CA ALA A 420 -6.30 3.23 12.44
C ALA A 420 -6.38 2.50 11.10
N THR A 421 -5.37 1.68 10.74
CA THR A 421 -5.22 1.18 9.37
C THR A 421 -5.58 -0.29 9.17
N VAL A 422 -5.52 -1.11 10.23
CA VAL A 422 -5.75 -2.56 10.13
C VAL A 422 -7.25 -2.88 10.18
N PRO A 423 -7.72 -3.96 9.50
CA PRO A 423 -9.10 -4.43 9.64
C PRO A 423 -9.45 -4.82 11.09
N ASP A 424 -10.75 -4.91 11.39
CA ASP A 424 -11.28 -5.26 12.72
C ASP A 424 -10.65 -4.45 13.86
N GLN A 425 -10.75 -3.12 13.77
CA GLN A 425 -10.18 -2.22 14.76
C GLN A 425 -10.69 -2.46 16.18
N GLY A 426 -11.89 -3.01 16.33
CA GLY A 426 -12.42 -3.42 17.62
C GLY A 426 -11.56 -4.49 18.30
N ALA A 427 -11.18 -5.54 17.55
CA ALA A 427 -10.29 -6.58 18.06
C ALA A 427 -8.85 -6.06 18.28
N VAL A 428 -8.35 -5.21 17.36
CA VAL A 428 -7.02 -4.59 17.50
C VAL A 428 -6.96 -3.79 18.80
N ARG A 429 -7.93 -2.94 19.09
CA ARG A 429 -7.96 -2.14 20.31
C ARG A 429 -8.08 -2.99 21.57
N ARG A 430 -8.92 -4.05 21.56
CA ARG A 430 -8.98 -5.00 22.68
C ARG A 430 -7.62 -5.67 22.93
N GLY A 431 -6.90 -6.04 21.86
CA GLY A 431 -5.56 -6.60 21.96
C GLY A 431 -4.55 -5.61 22.54
N LEU A 432 -4.55 -4.38 22.06
CA LEU A 432 -3.65 -3.30 22.53
C LEU A 432 -3.94 -2.88 23.97
N ALA A 433 -5.19 -2.98 24.41
CA ALA A 433 -5.62 -2.63 25.77
C ALA A 433 -5.13 -3.59 26.84
N ARG A 434 -4.56 -4.75 26.49
CA ARG A 434 -4.06 -5.73 27.45
C ARG A 434 -2.88 -5.14 28.24
N GLU A 435 -3.02 -5.00 29.56
CA GLU A 435 -1.93 -4.51 30.43
C GLU A 435 -0.70 -5.45 30.42
N GLY A 436 -0.91 -6.75 30.17
CA GLY A 436 0.18 -7.73 30.01
C GLY A 436 0.92 -7.68 28.67
N LEU A 437 0.49 -6.82 27.73
CA LEU A 437 1.17 -6.59 26.45
C LEU A 437 2.10 -5.37 26.57
N PHE A 438 3.41 -5.60 26.53
CA PHE A 438 4.37 -4.49 26.44
C PHE A 438 4.40 -3.91 25.03
N THR A 439 4.03 -2.64 24.87
CA THR A 439 3.91 -2.00 23.55
C THR A 439 4.90 -0.84 23.42
N VAL A 440 5.81 -0.92 22.45
CA VAL A 440 6.73 0.15 22.06
C VAL A 440 6.32 0.69 20.69
N VAL A 441 6.21 2.01 20.54
CA VAL A 441 5.82 2.65 19.29
C VAL A 441 6.85 3.68 18.86
N LEU A 442 7.44 3.52 17.67
CA LEU A 442 8.30 4.50 17.01
C LEU A 442 7.45 5.33 16.06
N GLU A 443 7.30 6.64 16.31
CA GLU A 443 6.37 7.46 15.57
C GLU A 443 6.82 8.94 15.50
N HIS A 444 6.25 9.68 14.54
CA HIS A 444 6.43 11.12 14.39
C HIS A 444 5.43 11.95 15.20
N PHE A 445 4.25 11.41 15.43
CA PHE A 445 3.10 12.09 16.04
C PHE A 445 2.36 11.17 17.00
N ALA A 446 1.57 11.73 17.89
CA ALA A 446 0.68 10.97 18.77
C ALA A 446 -0.52 10.40 17.98
N THR A 447 -0.29 9.36 17.17
CA THR A 447 -1.30 8.64 16.37
C THR A 447 -2.22 7.80 17.28
N ASP A 448 -3.24 7.17 16.67
CA ASP A 448 -4.15 6.28 17.41
C ASP A 448 -3.43 5.12 18.11
N THR A 449 -2.36 4.61 17.51
CA THR A 449 -1.58 3.52 18.10
C THR A 449 -0.75 3.97 19.29
N VAL A 450 -0.27 5.20 19.27
CA VAL A 450 0.51 5.79 20.37
C VAL A 450 -0.27 5.77 21.68
N ASP A 451 -1.58 6.01 21.68
CA ASP A 451 -2.39 6.05 22.90
C ASP A 451 -2.36 4.71 23.69
N TRP A 452 -1.98 3.61 23.05
CA TRP A 452 -1.87 2.28 23.64
C TRP A 452 -0.44 1.86 24.01
N ALA A 453 0.55 2.71 23.71
CA ALA A 453 1.97 2.40 23.95
C ALA A 453 2.32 2.49 25.44
N ASP A 454 3.29 1.66 25.87
CA ASP A 454 3.98 1.81 27.15
C ASP A 454 5.16 2.78 27.02
N ILE A 455 5.89 2.66 25.90
CA ILE A 455 7.01 3.56 25.54
C ILE A 455 6.79 4.09 24.13
N VAL A 456 6.96 5.38 23.93
CA VAL A 456 6.93 6.04 22.63
C VAL A 456 8.30 6.63 22.33
N LEU A 457 8.82 6.33 21.14
CA LEU A 457 10.15 6.79 20.70
C LEU A 457 10.01 7.73 19.50
N PRO A 458 10.56 8.96 19.56
CA PRO A 458 10.45 9.92 18.45
C PRO A 458 11.36 9.52 17.29
N ALA A 459 10.76 9.31 16.12
CA ALA A 459 11.48 8.94 14.89
C ALA A 459 11.79 10.16 14.01
N THR A 460 12.86 10.07 13.21
CA THR A 460 13.24 11.09 12.22
C THR A 460 12.39 10.98 10.96
N THR A 461 12.18 12.10 10.26
CA THR A 461 11.62 12.15 8.91
C THR A 461 12.73 11.98 7.86
N GLN A 462 12.36 11.79 6.57
CA GLN A 462 13.37 11.61 5.51
C GLN A 462 14.33 12.80 5.32
N LEU A 463 14.03 13.99 5.83
CA LEU A 463 14.98 15.11 5.77
C LEU A 463 16.16 14.94 6.73
N GLU A 464 16.09 13.99 7.65
CA GLU A 464 16.95 13.88 8.82
C GLU A 464 17.81 12.61 8.86
N HIS A 465 17.67 11.69 7.87
CA HIS A 465 18.38 10.41 7.89
C HIS A 465 18.82 9.93 6.51
N TRP A 466 19.76 8.99 6.49
CA TRP A 466 20.16 8.25 5.31
C TRP A 466 19.15 7.14 5.00
N ASP A 467 18.79 6.96 3.72
CA ASP A 467 18.09 5.78 3.23
C ASP A 467 18.29 5.57 1.72
N LEU A 468 17.93 4.42 1.22
CA LEU A 468 17.91 4.08 -0.19
C LEU A 468 16.53 3.57 -0.57
N HIS A 469 16.01 4.01 -1.70
CA HIS A 469 14.67 3.69 -2.15
C HIS A 469 14.67 3.05 -3.53
N LYS A 470 13.82 2.06 -3.73
CA LYS A 470 13.35 1.66 -5.06
C LYS A 470 11.93 2.15 -5.27
N ALA A 471 11.60 2.53 -6.50
CA ALA A 471 10.21 2.78 -6.84
C ALA A 471 9.46 1.48 -7.16
N TYR A 472 8.14 1.53 -7.10
CA TYR A 472 7.31 0.46 -7.67
C TYR A 472 6.50 0.94 -8.88
N GLY A 473 6.52 2.21 -9.19
CA GLY A 473 5.87 2.80 -10.37
C GLY A 473 6.84 3.33 -11.43
N HIS A 474 8.15 3.19 -11.24
CA HIS A 474 9.15 3.53 -12.25
C HIS A 474 10.46 2.74 -12.02
N LEU A 475 11.46 2.94 -12.88
CA LEU A 475 12.68 2.12 -12.96
C LEU A 475 13.92 2.81 -12.35
N TYR A 476 13.77 3.63 -11.32
CA TYR A 476 14.87 4.36 -10.69
C TYR A 476 15.08 3.93 -9.23
N VAL A 477 16.35 3.81 -8.84
CA VAL A 477 16.82 3.75 -7.46
C VAL A 477 17.14 5.17 -7.03
N GLY A 478 16.75 5.59 -5.84
CA GLY A 478 17.00 6.92 -5.31
C GLY A 478 17.68 6.90 -3.95
N LEU A 479 18.67 7.76 -3.75
CA LEU A 479 19.38 7.94 -2.50
C LEU A 479 18.78 9.11 -1.73
N ASN A 480 18.43 8.86 -0.47
CA ASN A 480 18.05 9.88 0.49
C ASN A 480 19.21 10.20 1.42
N ARG A 481 19.55 11.48 1.54
CA ARG A 481 20.60 12.00 2.44
C ARG A 481 19.99 12.89 3.52
N PRO A 482 20.52 12.91 4.74
CA PRO A 482 20.09 13.88 5.73
C PRO A 482 20.41 15.30 5.24
N ALA A 483 19.38 16.12 5.14
CA ALA A 483 19.48 17.53 4.75
C ALA A 483 19.54 18.44 5.97
N ILE A 484 18.96 18.03 7.07
CA ILE A 484 18.92 18.74 8.35
C ILE A 484 19.31 17.81 9.50
N ALA A 485 19.73 18.38 10.60
CA ALA A 485 19.88 17.63 11.85
C ALA A 485 18.51 17.13 12.34
N PRO A 486 18.48 16.02 13.12
CA PRO A 486 17.26 15.56 13.75
C PRO A 486 16.57 16.65 14.56
N VAL A 487 15.24 16.78 14.39
CA VAL A 487 14.44 17.76 15.12
C VAL A 487 14.22 17.26 16.55
N GLY A 488 14.55 18.08 17.53
CA GLY A 488 14.53 17.68 18.95
C GLY A 488 15.52 16.55 19.23
N GLU A 489 15.07 15.58 20.00
CA GLU A 489 15.86 14.39 20.34
C GLU A 489 15.49 13.16 19.45
N SER A 490 14.86 13.37 18.28
CA SER A 490 14.45 12.28 17.39
C SER A 490 15.66 11.48 16.90
N LEU A 491 15.50 10.17 16.70
CA LEU A 491 16.51 9.29 16.13
C LEU A 491 15.98 8.54 14.92
N ALA A 492 16.88 8.21 13.99
CA ALA A 492 16.57 7.32 12.89
C ALA A 492 16.16 5.92 13.42
N ASN A 493 15.19 5.27 12.77
CA ASN A 493 14.75 3.93 13.18
C ASN A 493 15.94 2.95 13.30
N ALA A 494 16.86 3.00 12.34
CA ALA A 494 18.07 2.18 12.39
C ALA A 494 18.89 2.41 13.67
N GLU A 495 19.08 3.65 14.11
CA GLU A 495 19.79 3.95 15.35
C GLU A 495 19.02 3.51 16.59
N ILE A 496 17.69 3.63 16.59
CA ILE A 496 16.84 3.15 17.69
C ILE A 496 17.02 1.63 17.85
N PHE A 497 16.87 0.86 16.76
CA PHE A 497 17.04 -0.60 16.81
C PHE A 497 18.48 -1.02 17.16
N ARG A 498 19.47 -0.28 16.71
CA ARG A 498 20.88 -0.47 17.05
C ARG A 498 21.11 -0.30 18.56
N ARG A 499 20.51 0.72 19.20
CA ARG A 499 20.58 0.94 20.66
C ARG A 499 19.88 -0.18 21.42
N ILE A 500 18.68 -0.61 20.98
CA ILE A 500 17.96 -1.72 21.61
C ILE A 500 18.80 -3.02 21.53
N ALA A 501 19.39 -3.32 20.35
CA ALA A 501 20.23 -4.51 20.17
C ALA A 501 21.40 -4.54 21.17
N ARG A 502 22.15 -3.41 21.27
CA ARG A 502 23.27 -3.31 22.21
C ARG A 502 22.85 -3.42 23.68
N ALA A 503 21.70 -2.83 24.04
CA ALA A 503 21.17 -2.91 25.41
C ALA A 503 20.69 -4.34 25.75
N LEU A 504 20.28 -5.14 24.76
CA LEU A 504 20.01 -6.57 24.91
C LEU A 504 21.30 -7.45 24.96
N GLY A 505 22.47 -6.84 24.87
CA GLY A 505 23.76 -7.55 24.88
C GLY A 505 24.12 -8.22 23.55
N TYR A 506 23.55 -7.77 22.41
CA TYR A 506 23.90 -8.28 21.09
C TYR A 506 25.14 -7.55 20.57
N ASP A 507 26.27 -8.26 20.49
CA ASP A 507 27.61 -7.70 20.22
C ASP A 507 28.07 -7.83 18.76
N GLU A 508 27.25 -8.40 17.89
CA GLU A 508 27.58 -8.59 16.47
C GLU A 508 27.97 -7.25 15.83
N PRO A 509 29.04 -7.21 14.99
CA PRO A 509 29.53 -5.98 14.36
C PRO A 509 28.46 -5.21 13.60
N CYS A 510 27.49 -5.90 13.02
CA CYS A 510 26.39 -5.32 12.25
C CYS A 510 25.47 -4.39 13.07
N PHE A 511 25.56 -4.40 14.41
CA PHE A 511 24.87 -3.45 15.30
C PHE A 511 25.73 -2.25 15.69
N ARG A 512 26.92 -2.09 15.07
CA ARG A 512 27.83 -0.97 15.29
C ARG A 512 28.08 -0.16 14.02
N GLU A 513 27.73 -0.69 12.85
CA GLU A 513 27.83 -0.02 11.55
C GLU A 513 26.90 1.19 11.49
N ASP A 514 27.37 2.31 10.94
CA ASP A 514 26.54 3.49 10.69
C ASP A 514 25.69 3.30 9.40
N ASP A 515 24.71 4.19 9.23
CA ASP A 515 23.72 4.09 8.17
C ASP A 515 24.36 4.22 6.77
N GLU A 516 25.32 5.14 6.60
CA GLU A 516 25.99 5.33 5.31
C GLU A 516 26.83 4.12 4.93
N THR A 517 27.59 3.57 5.88
CA THR A 517 28.41 2.36 5.71
C THR A 517 27.54 1.18 5.27
N ILE A 518 26.39 0.97 5.90
CA ILE A 518 25.45 -0.12 5.56
C ILE A 518 24.94 0.06 4.13
N LEU A 519 24.48 1.26 3.76
CA LEU A 519 23.93 1.51 2.44
C LEU A 519 24.97 1.43 1.33
N ARG A 520 26.19 1.93 1.57
CA ARG A 520 27.33 1.80 0.65
C ARG A 520 27.65 0.33 0.39
N ALA A 521 27.76 -0.47 1.46
CA ALA A 521 28.00 -1.90 1.36
C ALA A 521 26.85 -2.61 0.62
N PHE A 522 25.61 -2.24 0.88
CA PHE A 522 24.44 -2.78 0.18
C PHE A 522 24.49 -2.51 -1.32
N VAL A 523 24.77 -1.28 -1.76
CA VAL A 523 24.91 -0.93 -3.18
C VAL A 523 26.07 -1.70 -3.82
N ALA A 524 27.22 -1.76 -3.15
CA ALA A 524 28.42 -2.47 -3.63
C ALA A 524 28.24 -4.00 -3.73
N ALA A 525 27.31 -4.58 -2.97
CA ALA A 525 27.03 -6.00 -2.97
C ALA A 525 26.13 -6.47 -4.14
N GLN A 526 25.46 -5.57 -4.83
CA GLN A 526 24.54 -5.94 -5.92
C GLN A 526 25.30 -6.54 -7.10
N ARG A 527 24.77 -7.64 -7.65
CA ARG A 527 25.39 -8.40 -8.75
C ARG A 527 24.48 -8.59 -9.95
N ASP A 528 23.18 -8.34 -9.78
CA ASP A 528 22.22 -8.48 -10.88
C ASP A 528 22.52 -7.46 -11.99
N PRO A 529 22.46 -7.85 -13.27
CA PRO A 529 22.71 -6.95 -14.39
C PRO A 529 21.85 -5.68 -14.38
N CYS A 530 20.63 -5.72 -13.81
CA CYS A 530 19.78 -4.53 -13.70
C CYS A 530 20.41 -3.40 -12.88
N MET A 531 21.35 -3.73 -11.98
CA MET A 531 22.08 -2.77 -11.15
C MET A 531 23.42 -2.32 -11.76
N ALA A 532 23.77 -2.79 -12.95
CA ALA A 532 25.04 -2.46 -13.60
C ALA A 532 25.19 -0.93 -13.75
N GLY A 533 26.36 -0.42 -13.37
CA GLY A 533 26.67 1.01 -13.44
C GLY A 533 25.98 1.88 -12.38
N ILE A 534 25.21 1.31 -11.44
CA ILE A 534 24.72 2.03 -10.27
C ILE A 534 25.77 1.87 -9.16
N SER A 535 26.49 2.95 -8.87
CA SER A 535 27.48 3.01 -7.78
C SER A 535 27.06 4.00 -6.71
N TRP A 536 27.69 3.90 -5.54
CA TRP A 536 27.46 4.84 -4.44
C TRP A 536 27.77 6.28 -4.86
N GLU A 537 28.87 6.47 -5.58
CA GLU A 537 29.34 7.79 -6.04
C GLU A 537 28.36 8.41 -7.04
N ARG A 538 27.81 7.62 -7.97
CA ARG A 538 26.76 8.11 -8.89
C ARG A 538 25.47 8.47 -8.18
N LEU A 539 25.08 7.70 -7.16
CA LEU A 539 23.91 8.01 -6.34
C LEU A 539 24.14 9.27 -5.48
N LEU A 540 25.35 9.49 -4.98
CA LEU A 540 25.71 10.72 -4.27
C LEU A 540 25.64 11.96 -5.17
N ASP A 541 26.09 11.83 -6.40
CA ASP A 541 26.14 12.92 -7.39
C ASP A 541 24.74 13.26 -7.93
N ALA A 542 24.04 12.26 -8.48
CA ALA A 542 22.77 12.46 -9.17
C ALA A 542 21.52 12.39 -8.26
N GLY A 543 21.62 11.78 -7.08
CA GLY A 543 20.50 11.51 -6.19
C GLY A 543 19.65 10.30 -6.60
N PHE A 544 19.65 9.91 -7.87
CA PHE A 544 18.92 8.77 -8.42
C PHE A 544 19.60 8.17 -9.64
N CYS A 545 19.37 6.88 -9.91
CA CYS A 545 19.89 6.19 -11.06
C CYS A 545 18.83 5.27 -11.66
N ARG A 546 18.71 5.25 -13.00
CA ARG A 546 17.87 4.28 -13.71
C ARG A 546 18.51 2.91 -13.67
N LEU A 547 17.69 1.86 -13.54
CA LEU A 547 18.15 0.48 -13.75
C LEU A 547 18.77 0.31 -15.14
N ALA A 548 19.79 -0.53 -15.25
CA ALA A 548 20.46 -0.87 -16.50
C ALA A 548 19.57 -1.83 -17.34
N LEU A 549 18.46 -1.30 -17.83
CA LEU A 549 17.50 -2.00 -18.67
C LEU A 549 17.53 -1.41 -20.08
N PRO A 550 17.18 -2.21 -21.12
CA PRO A 550 17.11 -1.72 -22.48
C PRO A 550 16.22 -0.48 -22.67
N GLU A 551 16.46 0.27 -23.73
CA GLU A 551 15.59 1.35 -24.19
C GLU A 551 15.28 1.16 -25.67
N PRO A 552 13.97 0.96 -26.04
CA PRO A 552 12.81 0.85 -25.15
C PRO A 552 12.84 -0.40 -24.29
N TYR A 553 12.20 -0.34 -23.09
CA TYR A 553 12.04 -1.49 -22.21
C TYR A 553 10.77 -2.26 -22.54
N LEU A 554 10.95 -3.38 -23.23
CA LEU A 554 9.89 -4.31 -23.64
C LEU A 554 10.12 -5.66 -22.94
N PRO A 555 9.67 -5.83 -21.69
CA PRO A 555 10.12 -6.92 -20.83
C PRO A 555 9.82 -8.31 -21.38
N PHE A 556 8.77 -8.45 -22.20
CA PHE A 556 8.26 -9.73 -22.69
C PHE A 556 8.09 -9.79 -24.21
N ALA A 557 8.76 -8.92 -24.97
CA ALA A 557 8.64 -8.90 -26.44
C ALA A 557 9.03 -10.22 -27.10
N ALA A 558 10.03 -10.91 -26.56
CA ALA A 558 10.46 -12.23 -27.01
C ALA A 558 9.75 -13.40 -26.30
N GLY A 559 8.74 -13.15 -25.48
CA GLY A 559 8.01 -14.18 -24.73
C GLY A 559 8.80 -14.79 -23.56
N ASN A 560 9.94 -14.21 -23.17
CA ASN A 560 10.81 -14.68 -22.09
C ASN A 560 10.29 -14.28 -20.69
N PHE A 561 9.11 -14.76 -20.34
CA PHE A 561 8.52 -14.53 -19.03
C PHE A 561 9.27 -15.33 -17.94
N PRO A 562 9.52 -14.74 -16.76
CA PRO A 562 10.17 -15.44 -15.65
C PRO A 562 9.18 -16.37 -14.90
N THR A 563 8.40 -17.15 -15.65
CA THR A 563 7.53 -18.21 -15.19
C THR A 563 8.22 -19.58 -15.30
N PRO A 564 7.71 -20.63 -14.68
CA PRO A 564 8.26 -21.97 -14.86
C PRO A 564 8.28 -22.48 -16.31
N SER A 565 7.32 -22.06 -17.13
CA SER A 565 7.26 -22.40 -18.57
C SER A 565 8.11 -21.49 -19.45
N GLY A 566 8.65 -20.40 -18.95
CA GLY A 566 9.29 -19.34 -19.73
C GLY A 566 8.31 -18.51 -20.58
N ARG A 567 7.00 -18.70 -20.40
CA ARG A 567 5.91 -18.09 -21.20
C ARG A 567 4.86 -17.46 -20.29
N CYS A 568 3.97 -16.64 -20.84
CA CYS A 568 2.78 -16.18 -20.12
C CYS A 568 1.86 -17.38 -19.84
N GLU A 569 1.61 -17.67 -18.57
CA GLU A 569 0.81 -18.82 -18.16
C GLU A 569 -0.68 -18.46 -18.13
N LEU A 570 -1.37 -18.59 -19.26
CA LEU A 570 -2.83 -18.49 -19.35
C LEU A 570 -3.47 -19.64 -18.56
N ARG A 571 -2.88 -20.83 -18.62
CA ARG A 571 -3.09 -21.94 -17.70
C ARG A 571 -1.83 -22.18 -16.88
N SER A 572 -1.94 -22.19 -15.55
CA SER A 572 -0.78 -22.37 -14.67
C SER A 572 -0.88 -23.67 -13.86
N GLU A 573 -0.02 -24.63 -14.19
CA GLU A 573 0.09 -25.88 -13.44
C GLU A 573 0.64 -25.65 -12.01
N THR A 574 1.37 -24.57 -11.81
CA THR A 574 1.83 -24.17 -10.47
C THR A 574 0.64 -23.75 -9.59
N MET A 575 -0.34 -23.02 -10.15
CA MET A 575 -1.57 -22.70 -9.43
C MET A 575 -2.33 -23.95 -9.04
N ALA A 576 -2.51 -24.90 -9.96
CA ALA A 576 -3.18 -26.16 -9.68
C ALA A 576 -2.52 -26.91 -8.51
N ARG A 577 -1.19 -27.02 -8.49
CA ARG A 577 -0.44 -27.62 -7.38
C ARG A 577 -0.60 -26.89 -6.06
N HIS A 578 -0.82 -25.58 -6.09
CA HIS A 578 -1.04 -24.74 -4.91
C HIS A 578 -2.52 -24.70 -4.47
N GLY A 579 -3.40 -25.48 -5.12
CA GLY A 579 -4.82 -25.60 -4.76
C GLY A 579 -5.73 -24.53 -5.34
N TYR A 580 -5.28 -23.78 -6.36
CA TYR A 580 -6.07 -22.79 -7.10
C TYR A 580 -6.60 -23.35 -8.43
N ASP A 581 -7.64 -22.71 -8.99
CA ASP A 581 -8.02 -22.97 -10.40
C ASP A 581 -6.85 -22.56 -11.31
N PRO A 582 -6.35 -23.45 -12.19
CA PRO A 582 -5.24 -23.14 -13.09
C PRO A 582 -5.56 -22.09 -14.14
N LEU A 583 -6.81 -21.85 -14.45
CA LEU A 583 -7.29 -20.90 -15.45
C LEU A 583 -7.88 -19.65 -14.80
N PRO A 584 -7.81 -18.48 -15.46
CA PRO A 584 -8.56 -17.31 -15.04
C PRO A 584 -10.07 -17.59 -14.91
N ASP A 585 -10.65 -17.17 -13.79
CA ASP A 585 -12.09 -17.23 -13.56
C ASP A 585 -12.54 -16.11 -12.61
N TYR A 586 -13.84 -15.99 -12.39
CA TYR A 586 -14.44 -14.99 -11.52
C TYR A 586 -14.87 -15.60 -10.18
N THR A 587 -14.38 -14.99 -9.10
CA THR A 587 -14.85 -15.26 -7.74
C THR A 587 -15.69 -14.08 -7.27
N PRO A 588 -16.99 -14.29 -6.94
CA PRO A 588 -17.84 -13.22 -6.44
C PRO A 588 -17.28 -12.62 -5.15
N PRO A 589 -17.32 -11.29 -4.97
CA PRO A 589 -17.00 -10.68 -3.68
C PRO A 589 -17.98 -11.17 -2.60
N ALA A 590 -17.59 -11.16 -1.33
CA ALA A 590 -18.47 -11.53 -0.22
C ALA A 590 -19.72 -10.67 -0.18
N SER A 591 -19.59 -9.38 -0.49
CA SER A 591 -20.68 -8.41 -0.61
C SER A 591 -21.69 -8.71 -1.73
N ALA A 592 -21.37 -9.63 -2.67
CA ALA A 592 -22.34 -10.01 -3.72
C ALA A 592 -23.50 -10.88 -3.21
N ALA A 593 -23.28 -11.60 -2.11
CA ALA A 593 -24.30 -12.43 -1.45
C ALA A 593 -25.17 -11.63 -0.45
N ALA A 594 -24.88 -10.35 -0.26
CA ALA A 594 -25.60 -9.50 0.68
C ALA A 594 -27.05 -9.25 0.24
N PRO A 595 -28.00 -9.07 1.18
CA PRO A 595 -29.37 -8.66 0.88
C PRO A 595 -29.43 -7.37 0.04
N SER A 596 -30.49 -7.22 -0.76
CA SER A 596 -30.66 -6.07 -1.67
C SER A 596 -30.73 -4.72 -0.97
N GLU A 597 -31.07 -4.70 0.32
CA GLU A 597 -31.08 -3.48 1.14
C GLU A 597 -29.69 -2.98 1.51
N GLN A 598 -28.67 -3.83 1.42
CA GLN A 598 -27.28 -3.45 1.69
C GLN A 598 -26.61 -2.86 0.45
N LEU A 599 -25.67 -1.96 0.70
CA LEU A 599 -24.86 -1.31 -0.32
C LEU A 599 -23.41 -1.83 -0.24
N ARG A 600 -22.75 -1.95 -1.38
CA ARG A 600 -21.30 -2.28 -1.41
C ARG A 600 -20.51 -1.05 -1.02
N CYS A 601 -19.67 -1.19 -0.01
CA CYS A 601 -18.86 -0.08 0.49
C CYS A 601 -17.38 -0.27 0.11
N ILE A 602 -16.80 0.77 -0.51
CA ILE A 602 -15.37 0.86 -0.76
C ILE A 602 -14.77 2.06 -0.03
N SER A 603 -13.50 1.93 0.40
CA SER A 603 -12.80 2.96 1.16
C SER A 603 -11.48 3.40 0.49
N PRO A 604 -11.54 4.07 -0.69
CA PRO A 604 -10.34 4.53 -1.37
C PRO A 604 -9.62 5.60 -0.56
N PRO A 605 -8.30 5.83 -0.80
CA PRO A 605 -7.55 6.89 -0.14
C PRO A 605 -8.17 8.27 -0.37
N ALA A 606 -8.24 9.09 0.68
CA ALA A 606 -8.53 10.52 0.56
C ALA A 606 -7.41 11.22 -0.22
N HIS A 607 -7.75 12.29 -0.96
CA HIS A 607 -6.81 12.91 -1.88
C HIS A 607 -5.58 13.52 -1.19
N SER A 608 -5.78 14.18 -0.04
CA SER A 608 -4.72 14.91 0.68
C SER A 608 -4.02 14.07 1.74
N PHE A 609 -4.44 12.82 1.96
CA PHE A 609 -3.80 11.90 2.88
C PHE A 609 -3.05 10.79 2.13
N LEU A 610 -2.18 10.11 2.85
CA LEU A 610 -1.54 8.89 2.38
C LEU A 610 -1.61 7.86 3.49
N ASN A 611 -2.48 6.88 3.35
CA ASN A 611 -2.92 6.02 4.46
C ASN A 611 -3.33 6.93 5.65
N SER A 612 -2.77 6.73 6.85
CA SER A 612 -3.00 7.63 8.01
C SER A 612 -2.03 8.81 8.09
N SER A 613 -1.07 8.93 7.17
CA SER A 613 -0.12 10.04 7.14
C SER A 613 -0.76 11.31 6.59
N PHE A 614 -0.34 12.46 7.11
CA PHE A 614 -0.81 13.81 6.78
C PHE A 614 -2.22 14.17 7.28
N ALA A 615 -2.98 13.25 7.86
CA ALA A 615 -4.32 13.52 8.41
C ALA A 615 -4.30 14.53 9.59
N ASN A 616 -3.13 14.73 10.22
CA ASN A 616 -2.92 15.72 11.27
C ASN A 616 -2.41 17.08 10.75
N VAL A 617 -2.04 17.20 9.47
CA VAL A 617 -1.62 18.48 8.88
C VAL A 617 -2.87 19.29 8.55
N GLU A 618 -3.15 20.32 9.36
CA GLU A 618 -4.41 21.07 9.33
C GLU A 618 -4.78 21.59 7.94
N LYS A 619 -3.82 22.15 7.20
CA LYS A 619 -4.01 22.63 5.81
C LYS A 619 -4.55 21.52 4.89
N LEU A 620 -4.09 20.29 5.05
CA LEU A 620 -4.49 19.14 4.24
C LEU A 620 -5.83 18.57 4.75
N ALA A 621 -6.01 18.47 6.07
CA ALA A 621 -7.26 18.02 6.67
C ALA A 621 -8.44 18.94 6.32
N ARG A 622 -8.25 20.26 6.34
CA ARG A 622 -9.28 21.23 5.90
C ARG A 622 -9.69 21.04 4.44
N ARG A 623 -8.80 20.61 3.55
CA ARG A 623 -9.11 20.33 2.14
C ARG A 623 -10.00 19.10 1.96
N GLU A 624 -9.85 18.12 2.84
CA GLU A 624 -10.70 16.90 2.83
C GLU A 624 -12.05 17.14 3.53
N GLY A 625 -12.13 18.13 4.41
CA GLY A 625 -13.34 18.46 5.18
C GLY A 625 -13.54 17.53 6.36
N ALA A 626 -14.57 16.68 6.33
CA ALA A 626 -14.90 15.72 7.37
C ALA A 626 -14.98 14.28 6.80
N PRO A 627 -14.84 13.26 7.66
CA PRO A 627 -15.15 11.89 7.24
C PRO A 627 -16.56 11.82 6.64
N CYS A 628 -16.67 11.36 5.39
CA CYS A 628 -17.92 11.37 4.65
C CYS A 628 -18.23 10.03 4.02
N LEU A 629 -19.52 9.84 3.69
CA LEU A 629 -20.05 8.75 2.88
C LEU A 629 -20.62 9.34 1.60
N MET A 630 -20.03 9.01 0.47
CA MET A 630 -20.58 9.34 -0.84
C MET A 630 -21.62 8.28 -1.21
N ILE A 631 -22.82 8.71 -1.60
CA ILE A 631 -23.95 7.84 -1.94
C ILE A 631 -24.71 8.42 -3.14
N HIS A 632 -25.21 7.53 -4.03
CA HIS A 632 -26.02 7.96 -5.16
C HIS A 632 -27.35 8.55 -4.67
N PRO A 633 -27.90 9.65 -5.28
CA PRO A 633 -29.11 10.30 -4.82
C PRO A 633 -30.32 9.36 -4.72
N GLU A 634 -30.51 8.44 -5.65
CA GLU A 634 -31.61 7.47 -5.61
C GLU A 634 -31.46 6.44 -4.48
N ASP A 635 -30.21 5.99 -4.21
CA ASP A 635 -29.93 5.10 -3.08
C ASP A 635 -30.09 5.83 -1.73
N ALA A 636 -29.81 7.12 -1.70
CA ALA A 636 -30.03 7.98 -0.55
C ALA A 636 -31.51 8.22 -0.27
N ALA A 637 -32.29 8.57 -1.32
CA ALA A 637 -33.73 8.83 -1.21
C ALA A 637 -34.50 7.62 -0.67
N SER A 638 -34.18 6.40 -1.16
CA SER A 638 -34.80 5.15 -0.70
C SER A 638 -34.54 4.83 0.78
N ARG A 639 -33.56 5.51 1.41
CA ARG A 639 -33.10 5.32 2.81
C ARG A 639 -33.35 6.53 3.71
N GLY A 640 -33.98 7.59 3.19
CA GLY A 640 -34.19 8.85 3.91
C GLY A 640 -32.89 9.60 4.24
N VAL A 641 -31.82 9.36 3.49
CA VAL A 641 -30.53 10.04 3.65
C VAL A 641 -30.56 11.39 2.94
N VAL A 642 -30.09 12.44 3.63
CA VAL A 642 -30.09 13.83 3.16
C VAL A 642 -28.68 14.36 3.08
N GLU A 643 -28.35 15.14 2.03
CA GLU A 643 -27.09 15.83 1.84
C GLU A 643 -26.63 16.57 3.11
N GLY A 644 -25.36 16.39 3.47
CA GLY A 644 -24.71 17.08 4.59
C GLY A 644 -25.19 16.63 5.98
N ARG A 645 -26.13 15.70 6.10
CA ARG A 645 -26.55 15.11 7.38
C ARG A 645 -25.72 13.89 7.74
N ASP A 646 -25.62 13.63 9.02
CA ASP A 646 -24.91 12.44 9.51
C ASP A 646 -25.73 11.17 9.23
N VAL A 647 -25.01 10.14 8.85
CA VAL A 647 -25.54 8.78 8.64
C VAL A 647 -24.76 7.78 9.49
N LEU A 648 -25.45 6.71 9.89
CA LEU A 648 -24.81 5.51 10.42
C LEU A 648 -24.60 4.53 9.26
N VAL A 649 -23.36 4.10 9.12
CA VAL A 649 -22.93 3.03 8.22
C VAL A 649 -22.70 1.81 9.07
N GLU A 650 -23.51 0.77 8.91
CA GLU A 650 -23.55 -0.40 9.77
C GLU A 650 -23.13 -1.64 9.01
N GLY A 651 -22.21 -2.41 9.59
CA GLY A 651 -21.74 -3.71 9.10
C GLY A 651 -21.73 -4.73 10.25
N GLU A 652 -21.23 -5.93 9.98
CA GLU A 652 -21.16 -7.01 10.98
C GLU A 652 -20.34 -6.65 12.24
N ARG A 653 -19.37 -5.74 12.12
CA ARG A 653 -18.47 -5.32 13.21
C ARG A 653 -18.99 -4.11 14.01
N GLY A 654 -20.15 -3.60 13.67
CA GLY A 654 -20.76 -2.45 14.34
C GLY A 654 -21.07 -1.30 13.39
N SER A 655 -20.93 -0.07 13.83
CA SER A 655 -21.27 1.12 13.04
C SER A 655 -20.21 2.19 13.10
N VAL A 656 -20.20 3.03 12.06
CA VAL A 656 -19.43 4.29 12.01
C VAL A 656 -20.37 5.44 11.60
N ARG A 657 -20.15 6.61 12.18
CA ARG A 657 -20.88 7.84 11.84
C ARG A 657 -20.09 8.63 10.81
N LEU A 658 -20.72 8.92 9.68
CA LEU A 658 -20.14 9.69 8.58
C LEU A 658 -21.11 10.75 8.11
N ARG A 659 -20.62 11.79 7.44
CA ARG A 659 -21.46 12.81 6.80
C ARG A 659 -21.86 12.37 5.39
N ALA A 660 -23.14 12.38 5.06
CA ALA A 660 -23.61 12.03 3.72
C ALA A 660 -23.19 13.11 2.69
N THR A 661 -22.74 12.64 1.54
CA THR A 661 -22.45 13.45 0.35
C THR A 661 -23.09 12.79 -0.86
N LEU A 662 -24.06 13.45 -1.48
CA LEU A 662 -24.77 12.90 -2.63
C LEU A 662 -23.95 13.03 -3.91
N ARG A 663 -23.84 11.96 -4.68
CA ARG A 663 -23.01 11.89 -5.88
C ARG A 663 -23.72 11.15 -7.02
N GLU A 664 -24.16 11.88 -8.06
CA GLU A 664 -24.72 11.28 -9.28
C GLU A 664 -23.69 10.51 -10.11
N ASP A 665 -22.40 10.84 -9.93
CA ASP A 665 -21.26 10.24 -10.61
C ASP A 665 -20.68 9.05 -9.82
N LEU A 666 -21.55 8.21 -9.26
CA LEU A 666 -21.23 6.98 -8.51
C LEU A 666 -22.14 5.85 -9.00
N ALA A 667 -21.60 4.64 -9.18
CA ALA A 667 -22.37 3.47 -9.52
C ALA A 667 -23.44 3.18 -8.45
N ARG A 668 -24.69 2.95 -8.86
CA ARG A 668 -25.79 2.61 -7.96
C ARG A 668 -25.50 1.31 -7.20
N GLY A 669 -26.03 1.21 -5.98
CA GLY A 669 -25.74 0.09 -5.07
C GLY A 669 -24.35 0.13 -4.46
N THR A 670 -23.59 1.21 -4.68
CA THR A 670 -22.24 1.42 -4.15
C THR A 670 -22.20 2.67 -3.29
N VAL A 671 -21.46 2.62 -2.17
CA VAL A 671 -21.11 3.78 -1.36
C VAL A 671 -19.60 3.87 -1.22
N VAL A 672 -19.09 5.10 -1.06
CA VAL A 672 -17.65 5.37 -0.97
C VAL A 672 -17.37 6.17 0.28
N ALA A 673 -16.50 5.64 1.15
CA ALA A 673 -16.01 6.31 2.36
C ALA A 673 -14.51 6.58 2.26
N PRO A 674 -14.06 7.73 1.72
CA PRO A 674 -12.62 8.01 1.58
C PRO A 674 -11.90 8.03 2.93
N GLY A 675 -10.75 7.34 3.00
CA GLY A 675 -9.95 7.17 4.23
C GLY A 675 -8.44 7.31 3.96
N VAL A 676 -7.54 7.15 4.95
CA VAL A 676 -7.82 6.76 6.32
C VAL A 676 -7.75 8.00 7.23
N TRP A 677 -8.83 8.32 7.90
CA TRP A 677 -8.84 9.31 8.99
C TRP A 677 -8.27 8.68 10.27
N TRP A 678 -7.60 9.46 11.10
CA TRP A 678 -7.33 9.01 12.45
C TRP A 678 -8.65 8.80 13.19
N ALA A 679 -8.78 7.64 13.84
CA ALA A 679 -10.01 7.30 14.53
C ALA A 679 -10.32 8.31 15.65
N LYS A 680 -9.31 8.75 16.42
CA LYS A 680 -9.46 9.75 17.47
C LYS A 680 -9.84 11.17 16.96
N ARG A 681 -9.72 11.42 15.66
CA ARG A 681 -10.18 12.65 14.98
C ARG A 681 -11.48 12.42 14.18
N SER A 682 -12.08 11.23 14.29
CA SER A 682 -13.32 10.85 13.64
C SER A 682 -14.48 10.80 14.65
N PRO A 683 -15.74 10.94 14.23
CA PRO A 683 -16.89 10.79 15.13
C PRO A 683 -16.85 9.46 15.89
N GLU A 684 -17.23 9.49 17.15
CA GLU A 684 -17.27 8.30 18.03
C GLU A 684 -15.92 7.55 18.14
N GLY A 685 -14.81 8.19 17.75
CA GLY A 685 -13.48 7.58 17.79
C GLY A 685 -13.33 6.39 16.83
N ARG A 686 -14.06 6.36 15.70
CA ARG A 686 -14.06 5.26 14.74
C ARG A 686 -13.89 5.78 13.31
N ASN A 687 -13.12 5.07 12.50
CA ASN A 687 -13.04 5.29 11.07
C ASN A 687 -13.61 4.08 10.30
N ILE A 688 -13.64 4.14 8.97
CA ILE A 688 -14.28 3.11 8.13
C ILE A 688 -13.68 1.71 8.31
N ASN A 689 -12.39 1.59 8.66
CA ASN A 689 -11.74 0.29 8.91
C ASN A 689 -12.25 -0.44 10.15
N TRP A 690 -13.08 0.24 10.99
CA TRP A 690 -13.83 -0.43 12.06
C TRP A 690 -14.73 -1.52 11.51
N LEU A 691 -15.28 -1.32 10.31
CA LEU A 691 -16.20 -2.25 9.65
C LEU A 691 -15.48 -3.33 8.83
N ALA A 692 -14.19 -3.13 8.50
CA ALA A 692 -13.43 -4.05 7.68
C ALA A 692 -13.25 -5.41 8.38
N MET A 693 -13.50 -6.49 7.62
CA MET A 693 -13.33 -7.86 8.10
C MET A 693 -11.85 -8.28 8.04
N PRO A 694 -11.39 -9.13 8.98
CA PRO A 694 -10.03 -9.67 8.95
C PRO A 694 -9.86 -10.85 7.99
N ASP A 695 -10.82 -11.06 7.08
CA ASP A 695 -10.76 -12.08 6.04
C ASP A 695 -9.72 -11.71 4.97
N GLU A 696 -9.36 -12.71 4.15
CA GLU A 696 -8.26 -12.62 3.20
C GLU A 696 -8.75 -12.75 1.75
N THR A 697 -7.97 -12.17 0.84
CA THR A 697 -8.13 -12.36 -0.60
C THR A 697 -7.86 -13.82 -1.00
N ASP A 698 -8.34 -14.20 -2.16
CA ASP A 698 -8.17 -15.54 -2.76
C ASP A 698 -6.71 -16.01 -2.81
N MET A 699 -5.78 -15.11 -3.02
CA MET A 699 -4.33 -15.38 -2.99
C MET A 699 -3.57 -14.21 -2.36
N GLY A 700 -2.36 -14.50 -1.83
CA GLY A 700 -1.49 -13.52 -1.21
C GLY A 700 -1.96 -13.01 0.15
N ALA A 701 -3.00 -13.60 0.75
CA ALA A 701 -3.51 -13.29 2.09
C ALA A 701 -3.74 -11.78 2.35
N GLY A 702 -4.18 -11.03 1.33
CA GLY A 702 -4.40 -9.58 1.37
C GLY A 702 -5.66 -9.17 2.12
N ALA A 703 -5.83 -7.88 2.41
CA ALA A 703 -6.99 -7.35 3.13
C ALA A 703 -8.19 -7.05 2.22
N LEU A 704 -9.40 -7.30 2.72
CA LEU A 704 -10.68 -7.11 2.01
C LEU A 704 -11.31 -5.73 2.30
N PHE A 705 -10.57 -4.63 2.13
CA PHE A 705 -11.07 -3.30 2.46
C PHE A 705 -12.26 -2.83 1.58
N TYR A 706 -12.45 -3.42 0.40
CA TYR A 706 -13.48 -3.00 -0.55
C TYR A 706 -14.56 -4.08 -0.77
N ASP A 707 -14.59 -5.09 0.10
CA ASP A 707 -15.56 -6.18 0.06
C ASP A 707 -16.53 -6.11 1.25
N LEU A 708 -17.05 -4.91 1.51
CA LEU A 708 -17.96 -4.66 2.61
C LEU A 708 -19.38 -4.50 2.11
N ALA A 709 -20.35 -5.17 2.78
CA ALA A 709 -21.76 -4.93 2.64
C ALA A 709 -22.26 -4.14 3.87
N VAL A 710 -22.94 -3.02 3.63
CA VAL A 710 -23.34 -2.11 4.70
C VAL A 710 -24.79 -1.67 4.59
N HIS A 711 -25.45 -1.51 5.71
CA HIS A 711 -26.69 -0.73 5.83
C HIS A 711 -26.35 0.74 6.06
N VAL A 712 -27.10 1.61 5.41
CA VAL A 712 -26.95 3.08 5.57
C VAL A 712 -28.28 3.65 5.98
N ARG A 713 -28.33 4.36 7.10
CA ARG A 713 -29.53 5.05 7.59
C ARG A 713 -29.18 6.41 8.19
N PRO A 714 -30.15 7.33 8.30
CA PRO A 714 -29.96 8.59 9.02
C PRO A 714 -29.46 8.33 10.46
N ALA A 715 -28.46 9.09 10.88
CA ALA A 715 -27.99 9.01 12.25
C ALA A 715 -29.00 9.72 13.17
N PRO A 716 -29.30 9.18 14.38
CA PRO A 716 -30.05 9.92 15.36
C PRO A 716 -29.35 11.23 15.68
N GLU A 717 -30.13 12.30 15.89
CA GLU A 717 -29.55 13.55 16.39
C GLU A 717 -28.83 13.27 17.71
N PRO A 718 -27.65 13.89 17.92
CA PRO A 718 -27.00 13.77 19.24
C PRO A 718 -27.99 14.20 20.29
N SER A 719 -28.24 13.34 21.28
CA SER A 719 -29.05 13.72 22.45
C SER A 719 -28.45 15.01 22.96
N ARG A 720 -29.24 16.08 23.05
CA ARG A 720 -28.84 17.29 23.76
C ARG A 720 -28.44 16.85 25.15
N ALA A 721 -27.15 16.75 25.44
CA ALA A 721 -26.70 16.65 26.82
C ALA A 721 -27.29 17.85 27.54
N GLU A 722 -28.17 17.62 28.53
CA GLU A 722 -28.60 18.68 29.44
C GLU A 722 -27.35 19.34 30.00
N PRO A 723 -27.23 20.66 29.95
CA PRO A 723 -26.11 21.35 30.57
C PRO A 723 -26.09 20.92 32.04
N SER A 724 -25.01 20.30 32.48
CA SER A 724 -24.80 19.99 33.89
C SER A 724 -24.99 21.27 34.64
N ARG A 725 -26.08 21.36 35.46
CA ARG A 725 -26.24 22.42 36.42
C ARG A 725 -25.05 22.36 37.36
N ALA A 726 -24.08 23.24 37.13
CA ALA A 726 -23.11 23.56 38.14
C ALA A 726 -23.89 24.22 39.31
N GLU A 727 -24.06 23.51 40.41
CA GLU A 727 -24.46 24.11 41.65
C GLU A 727 -23.35 25.06 42.13
N PRO A 728 -23.68 26.30 42.50
CA PRO A 728 -22.69 27.21 43.07
C PRO A 728 -22.49 26.90 44.54
N SER A 729 -21.28 26.54 44.91
CA SER A 729 -20.79 26.69 46.28
C SER A 729 -19.36 27.13 46.30
#